data_6930db49cc77bff0ee47c869c2855342
#
_entry.id   6930db49cc77bff0ee47c869c2855342
#
_cell.length_a   1.000
_cell.length_b   1.000
_cell.length_c   1.000
_cell.angle_alpha   90.00
_cell.angle_beta   90.00
_cell.angle_gamma   90.00
#
_symmetry.space_group_name_H-M   'P 1'
#
loop_
_entity.id
_entity.type
_entity.pdbx_description
1 polymer ?
#
loop_
_entity_poly.entity_id
_entity_poly.type
_entity_poly.pdbx_seq_one_letter_code
_entity_poly.pdbx_strand_id
1 'polypeptide(L)'
;MEFEQYHDAGGAIVIPDRTTLVDFVEANVSAARQDPAHDGLVYRYIDYSTSRDGEVHELSWTRFGERLNAIAARLQQVAKPGDRVAILAPQGLDYIVSFFAAIQAGLIAVPLFDPDEPGHHDRLHAVLGDCAPAVILTSTESAAGVRKLFRELPARERPRTVAVDAIPDELGTGWSRPDLGADDIAYLQYTSGSTRVPAGVEITHRNVVTNVMQLFDGLGLTRASRGVTWLPLFHDMGLLTVILPAMGGATITVMSPRAFVQRPGRWVTQLGAQSGCDGVFAAAPNFAFEHAARRGLPKEGETLDLSGVTSIINGSEPVTPASMRAFNEAFAPYGLEPTVIKPSYGMAEATLFVSSPRRDDEAIVIHVDRSDLNRGVITVLDPSQVEGNEDAIPQVACGYVAPSQWATIVEANIDEATGEHDGTGRELPEGRVGEIWLHGTNVGRAYWGRPEESEATFGNRLVERLEEGSKTVREFGTVPEDARWLRTGDYGAYVDGQLYITGRVKDLVIVAGRNHYPQDLENTAQSASDALRPGFVAAFSVPANQLPIDARNGADIAADDSSETLVVVAERAPGAGKADPGPVADAVRSAISARHGVTAQDVLLVPAGSIPRTSSGKIARRACKAAYVDGTLRGGYQQTAFPDLPAQ
;
A
#
# COMPACT_ATOMS: atom_id res chain seq x y z
N MET A 1 -23.37 -15.17 -4.14
CA MET A 1 -23.98 -14.01 -4.79
C MET A 1 -23.18 -13.74 -6.05
N GLU A 2 -23.83 -13.54 -7.17
CA GLU A 2 -23.14 -13.26 -8.44
C GLU A 2 -22.96 -11.75 -8.54
N PHE A 3 -21.77 -11.26 -8.87
CA PHE A 3 -21.48 -9.81 -8.94
C PHE A 3 -22.14 -9.15 -10.15
N GLU A 4 -22.42 -9.92 -11.21
CA GLU A 4 -23.06 -9.43 -12.44
C GLU A 4 -24.36 -8.63 -12.20
N GLN A 5 -25.12 -8.97 -11.17
CA GLN A 5 -26.37 -8.23 -10.82
C GLN A 5 -26.11 -6.81 -10.32
N TYR A 6 -24.88 -6.47 -9.99
CA TYR A 6 -24.47 -5.13 -9.53
C TYR A 6 -23.85 -4.30 -10.65
N HIS A 7 -23.85 -4.79 -11.89
CA HIS A 7 -23.43 -4.00 -13.05
C HIS A 7 -24.67 -3.49 -13.79
N ASP A 8 -24.65 -2.23 -14.18
CA ASP A 8 -25.65 -1.69 -15.09
C ASP A 8 -25.42 -2.13 -16.54
N ALA A 9 -26.31 -1.71 -17.45
CA ALA A 9 -26.20 -2.04 -18.87
C ALA A 9 -24.92 -1.48 -19.54
N GLY A 10 -24.27 -0.50 -18.94
CA GLY A 10 -23.00 0.09 -19.39
C GLY A 10 -21.76 -0.56 -18.76
N GLY A 11 -21.95 -1.55 -17.86
CA GLY A 11 -20.87 -2.19 -17.12
C GLY A 11 -20.42 -1.42 -15.87
N ALA A 12 -21.11 -0.35 -15.49
CA ALA A 12 -20.79 0.38 -14.27
C ALA A 12 -21.29 -0.36 -13.03
N ILE A 13 -20.47 -0.40 -11.97
CA ILE A 13 -20.82 -1.01 -10.69
C ILE A 13 -21.79 -0.10 -9.93
N VAL A 14 -22.97 -0.60 -9.64
CA VAL A 14 -24.03 0.11 -8.91
C VAL A 14 -24.41 -0.66 -7.66
N ILE A 15 -24.04 -0.12 -6.50
CA ILE A 15 -24.35 -0.73 -5.20
C ILE A 15 -25.64 -0.10 -4.63
N PRO A 16 -26.73 -0.88 -4.43
CA PRO A 16 -27.96 -0.38 -3.81
C PRO A 16 -27.71 0.15 -2.39
N ASP A 17 -28.48 1.18 -1.99
CA ASP A 17 -28.27 1.90 -0.71
C ASP A 17 -28.34 1.04 0.56
N ARG A 18 -28.95 -0.12 0.49
CA ARG A 18 -29.08 -1.07 1.62
C ARG A 18 -28.12 -2.25 1.54
N THR A 19 -27.26 -2.29 0.52
CA THR A 19 -26.29 -3.37 0.33
C THR A 19 -24.98 -3.06 1.05
N THR A 20 -24.57 -3.95 1.92
CA THR A 20 -23.37 -3.80 2.77
C THR A 20 -22.40 -4.98 2.58
N LEU A 21 -21.17 -4.86 3.03
CA LEU A 21 -20.23 -5.99 3.08
C LEU A 21 -20.80 -7.18 3.88
N VAL A 22 -21.61 -6.90 4.91
CA VAL A 22 -22.25 -7.94 5.75
C VAL A 22 -23.16 -8.83 4.92
N ASP A 23 -23.89 -8.27 3.94
CA ASP A 23 -24.80 -9.06 3.08
C ASP A 23 -24.07 -10.15 2.29
N PHE A 24 -22.89 -9.85 1.76
CA PHE A 24 -22.10 -10.80 1.00
C PHE A 24 -21.56 -11.93 1.88
N VAL A 25 -21.04 -11.57 3.06
CA VAL A 25 -20.54 -12.54 4.04
C VAL A 25 -21.67 -13.46 4.52
N GLU A 26 -22.82 -12.89 4.90
CA GLU A 26 -23.99 -13.66 5.35
C GLU A 26 -24.54 -14.56 4.25
N ALA A 27 -24.55 -14.11 2.99
CA ALA A 27 -25.01 -14.94 1.88
C ALA A 27 -24.13 -16.18 1.71
N ASN A 28 -22.79 -16.04 1.79
CA ASN A 28 -21.87 -17.17 1.70
C ASN A 28 -22.00 -18.10 2.92
N VAL A 29 -22.10 -17.58 4.14
CA VAL A 29 -22.33 -18.36 5.35
C VAL A 29 -23.68 -19.10 5.31
N SER A 30 -24.74 -18.44 4.81
CA SER A 30 -26.06 -19.05 4.67
C SER A 30 -26.08 -20.17 3.64
N ALA A 31 -25.40 -19.99 2.51
CA ALA A 31 -25.26 -21.04 1.50
C ALA A 31 -24.54 -22.27 2.07
N ALA A 32 -23.46 -22.07 2.83
CA ALA A 32 -22.73 -23.16 3.47
C ALA A 32 -23.59 -23.93 4.51
N ARG A 33 -24.42 -23.24 5.27
CA ARG A 33 -25.32 -23.88 6.25
C ARG A 33 -26.46 -24.67 5.59
N GLN A 34 -26.91 -24.25 4.41
CA GLN A 34 -28.01 -24.91 3.69
C GLN A 34 -27.51 -26.14 2.92
N ASP A 35 -26.29 -26.12 2.41
CA ASP A 35 -25.71 -27.22 1.65
C ASP A 35 -24.26 -27.47 2.10
N PRO A 36 -23.98 -28.61 2.73
CA PRO A 36 -22.62 -28.99 3.14
C PRO A 36 -21.58 -28.98 2.01
N ALA A 37 -22.01 -29.12 0.75
CA ALA A 37 -21.10 -29.00 -0.39
C ALA A 37 -20.56 -27.57 -0.57
N HIS A 38 -21.24 -26.57 -0.02
CA HIS A 38 -20.80 -25.17 0.02
C HIS A 38 -20.02 -24.82 1.29
N ASP A 39 -19.95 -25.69 2.31
CA ASP A 39 -19.16 -25.46 3.52
C ASP A 39 -17.67 -25.75 3.29
N GLY A 40 -17.13 -25.11 2.24
CA GLY A 40 -15.70 -25.17 1.94
C GLY A 40 -14.89 -24.27 2.87
N LEU A 41 -13.58 -24.35 2.68
CA LEU A 41 -12.61 -23.53 3.37
C LEU A 41 -12.71 -22.06 2.88
N VAL A 42 -12.75 -21.11 3.79
CA VAL A 42 -12.64 -19.67 3.48
C VAL A 42 -11.24 -19.16 3.80
N TYR A 43 -10.72 -19.48 4.99
CA TYR A 43 -9.39 -19.06 5.43
C TYR A 43 -8.54 -20.23 5.90
N ARG A 44 -7.28 -20.20 5.49
CA ARG A 44 -6.21 -21.04 6.02
C ARG A 44 -5.10 -20.14 6.53
N TYR A 45 -4.68 -20.32 7.77
CA TYR A 45 -3.52 -19.64 8.33
C TYR A 45 -2.42 -20.66 8.59
N ILE A 46 -1.21 -20.38 8.14
CA ILE A 46 -0.05 -21.24 8.38
C ILE A 46 0.88 -20.52 9.36
N ASP A 47 0.93 -21.01 10.58
CA ASP A 47 1.78 -20.48 11.63
C ASP A 47 3.17 -21.12 11.58
N TYR A 48 4.17 -20.30 11.28
CA TYR A 48 5.58 -20.68 11.26
C TYR A 48 6.34 -20.23 12.51
N SER A 49 5.66 -19.78 13.56
CA SER A 49 6.31 -19.28 14.78
C SER A 49 6.97 -20.40 15.59
N THR A 50 6.33 -21.56 15.67
CA THR A 50 6.75 -22.71 16.46
C THR A 50 7.38 -23.83 15.65
N SER A 51 6.99 -23.98 14.38
CA SER A 51 7.43 -25.06 13.50
C SER A 51 8.00 -24.51 12.19
N ARG A 52 9.07 -25.14 11.70
CA ARG A 52 9.65 -24.83 10.39
C ARG A 52 8.69 -25.13 9.24
N ASP A 53 7.92 -26.19 9.37
CA ASP A 53 6.99 -26.69 8.34
C ASP A 53 5.61 -26.02 8.43
N GLY A 54 5.39 -25.25 9.51
CA GLY A 54 4.17 -24.52 9.80
C GLY A 54 3.09 -25.39 10.43
N GLU A 55 2.29 -24.77 11.29
CA GLU A 55 1.06 -25.35 11.84
C GLU A 55 -0.12 -24.77 11.07
N VAL A 56 -0.99 -25.64 10.55
CA VAL A 56 -2.11 -25.23 9.70
C VAL A 56 -3.36 -25.07 10.54
N HIS A 57 -3.97 -23.90 10.49
CA HIS A 57 -5.26 -23.57 11.08
C HIS A 57 -6.24 -23.22 9.97
N GLU A 58 -7.43 -23.82 10.00
CA GLU A 58 -8.42 -23.68 8.95
C GLU A 58 -9.75 -23.19 9.49
N LEU A 59 -10.48 -22.46 8.67
CA LEU A 59 -11.80 -21.92 8.98
C LEU A 59 -12.74 -22.16 7.80
N SER A 60 -13.76 -23.01 8.01
CA SER A 60 -14.84 -23.20 7.05
C SER A 60 -15.82 -22.04 7.09
N TRP A 61 -16.69 -21.92 6.08
CA TRP A 61 -17.74 -20.91 6.04
C TRP A 61 -18.67 -20.97 7.24
N THR A 62 -19.14 -22.19 7.61
CA THR A 62 -20.01 -22.39 8.77
C THR A 62 -19.32 -21.95 10.05
N ARG A 63 -18.06 -22.38 10.24
CA ARG A 63 -17.29 -22.01 11.43
C ARG A 63 -16.99 -20.51 11.49
N PHE A 64 -16.68 -19.90 10.35
CA PHE A 64 -16.50 -18.46 10.23
C PHE A 64 -17.75 -17.71 10.70
N GLY A 65 -18.93 -18.08 10.16
CA GLY A 65 -20.19 -17.45 10.56
C GLY A 65 -20.56 -17.61 12.03
N GLU A 66 -20.25 -18.78 12.65
CA GLU A 66 -20.44 -19.00 14.08
C GLU A 66 -19.58 -18.06 14.91
N ARG A 67 -18.30 -17.94 14.59
CA ARG A 67 -17.37 -17.05 15.28
C ARG A 67 -17.77 -15.58 15.11
N LEU A 68 -18.16 -15.17 13.90
CA LEU A 68 -18.64 -13.82 13.64
C LEU A 68 -19.83 -13.47 14.53
N ASN A 69 -20.85 -14.33 14.56
CA ASN A 69 -22.06 -14.10 15.36
C ASN A 69 -21.72 -14.02 16.85
N ALA A 70 -20.85 -14.89 17.37
CA ALA A 70 -20.49 -14.90 18.80
C ALA A 70 -19.78 -13.61 19.21
N ILE A 71 -18.80 -13.16 18.41
CA ILE A 71 -18.06 -11.94 18.72
C ILE A 71 -18.94 -10.70 18.49
N ALA A 72 -19.74 -10.66 17.41
CA ALA A 72 -20.64 -9.56 17.15
C ALA A 72 -21.70 -9.41 18.24
N ALA A 73 -22.31 -10.51 18.72
CA ALA A 73 -23.23 -10.48 19.86
C ALA A 73 -22.57 -9.92 21.12
N ARG A 74 -21.32 -10.31 21.40
CA ARG A 74 -20.57 -9.76 22.54
C ARG A 74 -20.30 -8.27 22.36
N LEU A 75 -19.95 -7.82 21.16
CA LEU A 75 -19.71 -6.41 20.86
C LEU A 75 -20.98 -5.57 21.04
N GLN A 76 -22.14 -6.04 20.58
CA GLN A 76 -23.44 -5.37 20.76
C GLN A 76 -23.87 -5.19 22.23
N GLN A 77 -23.35 -6.04 23.15
CA GLN A 77 -23.58 -5.87 24.60
C GLN A 77 -22.73 -4.76 25.22
N VAL A 78 -21.62 -4.36 24.59
CA VAL A 78 -20.61 -3.50 25.21
C VAL A 78 -20.30 -2.21 24.46
N ALA A 79 -20.81 -2.05 23.24
CA ALA A 79 -20.63 -0.89 22.37
C ALA A 79 -21.94 -0.52 21.67
N LYS A 80 -22.00 0.67 21.09
CA LYS A 80 -23.15 1.19 20.34
C LYS A 80 -22.83 1.24 18.85
N PRO A 81 -23.82 1.14 17.95
CA PRO A 81 -23.60 1.33 16.52
C PRO A 81 -22.78 2.61 16.24
N GLY A 82 -21.78 2.49 15.35
CA GLY A 82 -20.86 3.57 14.99
C GLY A 82 -19.69 3.80 15.97
N ASP A 83 -19.62 3.09 17.11
CA ASP A 83 -18.43 3.12 17.95
C ASP A 83 -17.23 2.46 17.22
N ARG A 84 -16.01 2.97 17.47
CA ARG A 84 -14.78 2.41 16.89
C ARG A 84 -14.30 1.22 17.72
N VAL A 85 -13.88 0.19 17.01
CA VAL A 85 -13.32 -1.04 17.58
C VAL A 85 -11.92 -1.24 17.00
N ALA A 86 -10.89 -1.02 17.82
CA ALA A 86 -9.53 -1.25 17.38
C ALA A 86 -9.14 -2.73 17.54
N ILE A 87 -8.47 -3.28 16.53
CA ILE A 87 -8.00 -4.66 16.52
C ILE A 87 -6.51 -4.65 16.81
N LEU A 88 -6.14 -5.11 18.00
CA LEU A 88 -4.77 -5.21 18.51
C LEU A 88 -4.46 -6.68 18.81
N ALA A 89 -4.29 -7.46 17.76
CA ALA A 89 -4.08 -8.90 17.86
C ALA A 89 -2.96 -9.33 16.88
N PRO A 90 -2.27 -10.43 17.14
CA PRO A 90 -1.37 -11.05 16.19
C PRO A 90 -2.08 -11.38 14.88
N GLN A 91 -1.33 -11.34 13.78
CA GLN A 91 -1.87 -11.73 12.47
C GLN A 91 -2.26 -13.22 12.49
N GLY A 92 -3.51 -13.52 12.17
CA GLY A 92 -4.05 -14.87 12.19
C GLY A 92 -5.56 -14.88 11.97
N LEU A 93 -6.19 -16.03 12.19
CA LEU A 93 -7.65 -16.20 12.00
C LEU A 93 -8.45 -15.32 12.95
N ASP A 94 -8.02 -15.17 14.20
CA ASP A 94 -8.69 -14.31 15.18
C ASP A 94 -8.68 -12.84 14.80
N TYR A 95 -7.61 -12.36 14.14
CA TYR A 95 -7.55 -11.02 13.57
C TYR A 95 -8.63 -10.83 12.49
N ILE A 96 -8.70 -11.78 11.54
CA ILE A 96 -9.66 -11.75 10.44
C ILE A 96 -11.08 -11.77 10.96
N VAL A 97 -11.38 -12.70 11.87
CA VAL A 97 -12.72 -12.81 12.47
C VAL A 97 -13.07 -11.54 13.25
N SER A 98 -12.12 -10.94 13.99
CA SER A 98 -12.30 -9.68 14.72
C SER A 98 -12.74 -8.54 13.81
N PHE A 99 -12.09 -8.41 12.64
CA PHE A 99 -12.40 -7.38 11.67
C PHE A 99 -13.84 -7.49 11.17
N PHE A 100 -14.24 -8.66 10.69
CA PHE A 100 -15.59 -8.87 10.17
C PHE A 100 -16.65 -8.81 11.27
N ALA A 101 -16.36 -9.32 12.46
CA ALA A 101 -17.31 -9.29 13.57
C ALA A 101 -17.59 -7.87 14.08
N ALA A 102 -16.60 -6.97 14.05
CA ALA A 102 -16.82 -5.56 14.37
C ALA A 102 -17.82 -4.92 13.39
N ILE A 103 -17.62 -5.13 12.09
CA ILE A 103 -18.51 -4.65 11.03
C ILE A 103 -19.91 -5.29 11.14
N GLN A 104 -19.97 -6.60 11.40
CA GLN A 104 -21.23 -7.34 11.58
C GLN A 104 -22.01 -6.90 12.81
N ALA A 105 -21.34 -6.36 13.82
CA ALA A 105 -21.99 -5.77 14.99
C ALA A 105 -22.54 -4.35 14.75
N GLY A 106 -22.27 -3.74 13.58
CA GLY A 106 -22.63 -2.35 13.27
C GLY A 106 -21.64 -1.33 13.83
N LEU A 107 -20.41 -1.75 14.07
CA LEU A 107 -19.32 -0.93 14.61
C LEU A 107 -18.30 -0.62 13.52
N ILE A 108 -17.49 0.41 13.74
CA ILE A 108 -16.44 0.82 12.83
C ILE A 108 -15.16 0.08 13.20
N ALA A 109 -14.71 -0.83 12.35
CA ALA A 109 -13.45 -1.56 12.57
C ALA A 109 -12.24 -0.63 12.35
N VAL A 110 -11.22 -0.77 13.20
CA VAL A 110 -9.93 -0.07 13.06
C VAL A 110 -8.83 -1.12 13.10
N PRO A 111 -8.39 -1.63 11.92
CA PRO A 111 -7.33 -2.62 11.84
C PRO A 111 -5.99 -2.00 12.22
N LEU A 112 -5.38 -2.52 13.27
CA LEU A 112 -4.07 -2.12 13.78
C LEU A 112 -3.19 -3.36 13.98
N PHE A 113 -2.04 -3.19 14.56
CA PHE A 113 -1.06 -4.27 14.79
C PHE A 113 -0.97 -4.64 16.26
N ASP A 114 -0.35 -5.79 16.53
CA ASP A 114 -0.08 -6.24 17.90
C ASP A 114 0.86 -5.24 18.61
N PRO A 115 0.54 -4.76 19.80
CA PRO A 115 1.39 -3.83 20.54
C PRO A 115 2.76 -4.40 20.90
N ASP A 116 2.93 -5.71 20.89
CA ASP A 116 4.23 -6.35 21.15
C ASP A 116 5.13 -6.41 19.91
N GLU A 117 4.64 -5.95 18.71
CA GLU A 117 5.49 -5.76 17.55
C GLU A 117 6.44 -4.57 17.74
N PRO A 118 7.76 -4.79 17.60
CA PRO A 118 8.76 -3.76 17.86
C PRO A 118 8.69 -2.61 16.86
N GLY A 119 8.94 -1.38 17.33
CA GLY A 119 9.17 -0.21 16.45
C GLY A 119 7.94 0.62 16.10
N HIS A 120 6.76 0.34 16.65
CA HIS A 120 5.52 1.02 16.28
C HIS A 120 4.76 1.69 17.42
N HIS A 121 5.31 1.77 18.63
CA HIS A 121 4.61 2.26 19.82
C HIS A 121 4.07 3.70 19.67
N ASP A 122 4.89 4.65 19.21
CA ASP A 122 4.47 6.05 19.09
C ASP A 122 3.33 6.23 18.08
N ARG A 123 3.42 5.50 16.96
CA ARG A 123 2.36 5.49 15.95
C ARG A 123 1.08 4.88 16.49
N LEU A 124 1.17 3.77 17.22
CA LEU A 124 0.01 3.13 17.82
C LEU A 124 -0.72 4.06 18.79
N HIS A 125 0.03 4.77 19.66
CA HIS A 125 -0.53 5.76 20.56
C HIS A 125 -1.21 6.91 19.82
N ALA A 126 -0.61 7.42 18.75
CA ALA A 126 -1.19 8.49 17.92
C ALA A 126 -2.52 8.06 17.29
N VAL A 127 -2.57 6.84 16.70
CA VAL A 127 -3.78 6.30 16.10
C VAL A 127 -4.88 6.04 17.13
N LEU A 128 -4.52 5.45 18.27
CA LEU A 128 -5.50 5.18 19.34
C LEU A 128 -6.06 6.47 19.94
N GLY A 129 -5.25 7.53 20.02
CA GLY A 129 -5.71 8.86 20.42
C GLY A 129 -6.66 9.49 19.40
N ASP A 130 -6.40 9.32 18.11
CA ASP A 130 -7.21 9.87 17.02
C ASP A 130 -8.55 9.14 16.87
N CYS A 131 -8.57 7.79 16.81
CA CYS A 131 -9.82 7.04 16.66
C CYS A 131 -10.62 6.90 17.97
N ALA A 132 -10.01 7.09 19.12
CA ALA A 132 -10.64 6.96 20.44
C ALA A 132 -11.58 5.75 20.52
N PRO A 133 -11.06 4.50 20.45
CA PRO A 133 -11.91 3.32 20.33
C PRO A 133 -12.67 3.03 21.64
N ALA A 134 -13.92 2.61 21.53
CA ALA A 134 -14.72 2.16 22.66
C ALA A 134 -14.33 0.75 23.13
N VAL A 135 -13.89 -0.09 22.18
CA VAL A 135 -13.50 -1.49 22.42
C VAL A 135 -12.17 -1.79 21.73
N ILE A 136 -11.38 -2.63 22.36
CA ILE A 136 -10.20 -3.27 21.77
C ILE A 136 -10.48 -4.77 21.65
N LEU A 137 -10.34 -5.31 20.44
CA LEU A 137 -10.30 -6.75 20.19
C LEU A 137 -8.83 -7.22 20.19
N THR A 138 -8.58 -8.31 20.89
CA THR A 138 -7.24 -8.89 21.00
C THR A 138 -7.34 -10.40 21.26
N SER A 139 -6.21 -11.11 21.36
CA SER A 139 -6.15 -12.48 21.85
C SER A 139 -5.94 -12.53 23.37
N THR A 140 -6.19 -13.67 23.98
CA THR A 140 -5.85 -13.92 25.41
C THR A 140 -4.37 -13.69 25.66
N GLU A 141 -3.51 -14.09 24.74
CA GLU A 141 -2.05 -13.93 24.81
C GLU A 141 -1.65 -12.45 24.86
N SER A 142 -2.16 -11.63 23.96
CA SER A 142 -1.80 -10.20 23.84
C SER A 142 -2.56 -9.29 24.82
N ALA A 143 -3.60 -9.79 25.51
CA ALA A 143 -4.45 -8.98 26.38
C ALA A 143 -3.72 -8.24 27.50
N ALA A 144 -2.63 -8.80 28.02
CA ALA A 144 -1.82 -8.17 29.05
C ALA A 144 -1.04 -6.96 28.50
N GLY A 145 -0.42 -7.09 27.32
CA GLY A 145 0.26 -6.02 26.59
C GLY A 145 -0.70 -4.89 26.26
N VAL A 146 -1.87 -5.22 25.70
CA VAL A 146 -2.93 -4.24 25.39
C VAL A 146 -3.35 -3.45 26.62
N ARG A 147 -3.63 -4.10 27.76
CA ARG A 147 -4.01 -3.39 28.99
C ARG A 147 -2.92 -2.45 29.50
N LYS A 148 -1.65 -2.77 29.27
CA LYS A 148 -0.52 -1.94 29.63
C LYS A 148 -0.52 -0.61 28.89
N LEU A 149 -0.91 -0.58 27.60
CA LEU A 149 -1.00 0.65 26.78
C LEU A 149 -1.92 1.70 27.41
N PHE A 150 -3.00 1.27 28.06
CA PHE A 150 -4.03 2.16 28.62
C PHE A 150 -3.89 2.38 30.12
N ARG A 151 -2.78 1.92 30.75
CA ARG A 151 -2.63 1.97 32.23
C ARG A 151 -2.67 3.41 32.76
N GLU A 152 -2.14 4.38 32.01
CA GLU A 152 -2.05 5.78 32.42
C GLU A 152 -3.39 6.53 32.30
N LEU A 153 -4.32 6.02 31.50
CA LEU A 153 -5.64 6.61 31.40
C LEU A 153 -6.48 6.34 32.65
N PRO A 154 -7.36 7.29 33.06
CA PRO A 154 -8.36 7.04 34.09
C PRO A 154 -9.21 5.82 33.72
N ALA A 155 -9.60 5.01 34.71
CA ALA A 155 -10.33 3.74 34.47
C ALA A 155 -11.59 3.90 33.62
N ARG A 156 -12.32 5.01 33.77
CA ARG A 156 -13.54 5.35 33.00
C ARG A 156 -13.28 5.69 31.53
N GLU A 157 -12.05 6.05 31.18
CA GLU A 157 -11.63 6.47 29.84
C GLU A 157 -10.93 5.35 29.07
N ARG A 158 -10.67 4.22 29.76
CA ARG A 158 -10.03 3.05 29.13
C ARG A 158 -11.02 2.32 28.23
N PRO A 159 -10.62 1.97 26.99
CA PRO A 159 -11.46 1.13 26.14
C PRO A 159 -11.65 -0.26 26.77
N ARG A 160 -12.77 -0.90 26.48
CA ARG A 160 -13.01 -2.28 26.94
C ARG A 160 -12.15 -3.23 26.13
N THR A 161 -11.33 -4.02 26.80
CA THR A 161 -10.51 -5.06 26.14
C THR A 161 -11.29 -6.38 26.14
N VAL A 162 -11.45 -6.97 24.96
CA VAL A 162 -12.16 -8.22 24.71
C VAL A 162 -11.19 -9.20 24.04
N ALA A 163 -10.92 -10.33 24.68
CA ALA A 163 -10.15 -11.43 24.11
C ALA A 163 -11.09 -12.31 23.27
N VAL A 164 -10.89 -12.31 21.96
CA VAL A 164 -11.83 -12.93 21.00
C VAL A 164 -11.82 -14.46 21.09
N ASP A 165 -10.66 -15.06 21.28
CA ASP A 165 -10.44 -16.48 21.48
C ASP A 165 -11.13 -17.06 22.75
N ALA A 166 -11.44 -16.20 23.72
CA ALA A 166 -12.14 -16.59 24.95
C ALA A 166 -13.67 -16.46 24.87
N ILE A 167 -14.22 -15.99 23.73
CA ILE A 167 -15.68 -15.82 23.57
C ILE A 167 -16.32 -17.15 23.21
N PRO A 168 -17.29 -17.66 24.04
CA PRO A 168 -18.04 -18.88 23.73
C PRO A 168 -18.93 -18.70 22.48
N ASP A 169 -19.01 -19.74 21.65
CA ASP A 169 -19.79 -19.70 20.40
C ASP A 169 -21.30 -19.57 20.64
N GLU A 170 -21.80 -20.08 21.76
CA GLU A 170 -23.21 -20.02 22.14
C GLU A 170 -23.73 -18.60 22.25
N LEU A 171 -22.86 -17.60 22.49
CA LEU A 171 -23.25 -16.19 22.50
C LEU A 171 -23.77 -15.71 21.16
N GLY A 172 -23.40 -16.38 20.06
CA GLY A 172 -23.85 -16.05 18.70
C GLY A 172 -25.36 -16.07 18.51
N THR A 173 -26.09 -16.79 19.34
CA THR A 173 -27.58 -16.80 19.34
C THR A 173 -28.18 -15.45 19.75
N GLY A 174 -27.43 -14.60 20.44
CA GLY A 174 -27.83 -13.27 20.85
C GLY A 174 -27.52 -12.18 19.85
N TRP A 175 -26.88 -12.49 18.71
CA TRP A 175 -26.61 -11.51 17.67
C TRP A 175 -27.90 -11.07 16.97
N SER A 176 -28.00 -9.78 16.73
CA SER A 176 -29.06 -9.19 15.90
C SER A 176 -28.47 -8.37 14.78
N ARG A 177 -29.07 -8.50 13.58
CA ARG A 177 -28.60 -7.74 12.42
C ARG A 177 -28.78 -6.24 12.67
N PRO A 178 -27.70 -5.42 12.56
CA PRO A 178 -27.80 -3.98 12.66
C PRO A 178 -28.47 -3.38 11.41
N ASP A 179 -29.10 -2.23 11.57
CA ASP A 179 -29.67 -1.45 10.47
C ASP A 179 -28.58 -0.60 9.83
N LEU A 180 -27.96 -1.12 8.76
CA LEU A 180 -26.84 -0.49 8.05
C LEU A 180 -27.23 -0.18 6.61
N GLY A 181 -26.66 0.92 6.08
CA GLY A 181 -26.70 1.29 4.68
C GLY A 181 -25.31 1.20 4.01
N ALA A 182 -25.30 1.31 2.69
CA ALA A 182 -24.08 1.26 1.89
C ALA A 182 -23.10 2.40 2.24
N ASP A 183 -23.62 3.55 2.67
CA ASP A 183 -22.81 4.74 2.97
C ASP A 183 -22.41 4.85 4.45
N ASP A 184 -22.77 3.87 5.28
CA ASP A 184 -22.23 3.76 6.64
C ASP A 184 -20.76 3.36 6.59
N ILE A 185 -19.97 3.85 7.56
CA ILE A 185 -18.56 3.53 7.66
C ILE A 185 -18.38 2.08 8.11
N ALA A 186 -17.71 1.27 7.29
CA ALA A 186 -17.34 -0.10 7.64
C ALA A 186 -16.07 -0.13 8.50
N TYR A 187 -15.03 0.64 8.11
CA TYR A 187 -13.77 0.69 8.84
C TYR A 187 -12.99 1.99 8.60
N LEU A 188 -12.02 2.26 9.47
CA LEU A 188 -11.03 3.32 9.29
C LEU A 188 -9.71 2.71 8.84
N GLN A 189 -9.23 3.09 7.65
CA GLN A 189 -7.92 2.70 7.17
C GLN A 189 -6.90 3.78 7.51
N TYR A 190 -6.01 3.51 8.46
CA TYR A 190 -4.94 4.44 8.80
C TYR A 190 -3.79 4.36 7.80
N THR A 191 -3.54 5.47 7.12
CA THR A 191 -2.45 5.58 6.15
C THR A 191 -1.09 5.61 6.83
N SER A 192 -0.09 5.08 6.14
CA SER A 192 1.31 5.18 6.57
C SER A 192 1.91 6.57 6.33
N GLY A 193 1.06 7.58 6.10
CA GLY A 193 1.38 8.91 5.59
C GLY A 193 2.65 9.53 6.14
N SER A 194 3.27 10.35 5.30
CA SER A 194 4.49 11.12 5.58
C SER A 194 4.30 12.26 6.60
N THR A 195 3.08 12.47 7.11
CA THR A 195 2.76 13.43 8.16
C THR A 195 2.98 12.80 9.54
N ARG A 196 3.35 13.59 10.55
CA ARG A 196 3.61 13.12 11.93
C ARG A 196 2.41 12.44 12.58
N VAL A 197 1.20 12.73 12.12
CA VAL A 197 -0.04 12.17 12.67
C VAL A 197 -0.73 11.32 11.59
N PRO A 198 -0.90 10.02 11.80
CA PRO A 198 -1.63 9.15 10.88
C PRO A 198 -3.08 9.64 10.70
N ALA A 199 -3.60 9.59 9.47
CA ALA A 199 -4.97 9.94 9.15
C ALA A 199 -5.79 8.68 8.88
N GLY A 200 -6.94 8.54 9.53
CA GLY A 200 -7.89 7.45 9.32
C GLY A 200 -8.82 7.78 8.15
N VAL A 201 -8.68 7.06 7.04
CA VAL A 201 -9.62 7.18 5.91
C VAL A 201 -10.92 6.48 6.26
N GLU A 202 -12.04 7.17 6.13
CA GLU A 202 -13.38 6.63 6.31
C GLU A 202 -13.79 5.80 5.10
N ILE A 203 -13.75 4.48 5.24
CA ILE A 203 -14.16 3.55 4.20
C ILE A 203 -15.57 3.06 4.48
N THR A 204 -16.51 3.40 3.59
CA THR A 204 -17.89 2.95 3.67
C THR A 204 -18.09 1.55 3.13
N HIS A 205 -19.23 0.93 3.41
CA HIS A 205 -19.59 -0.34 2.79
C HIS A 205 -19.62 -0.23 1.25
N ARG A 206 -20.15 0.86 0.70
CA ARG A 206 -20.14 1.13 -0.74
C ARG A 206 -18.72 1.13 -1.30
N ASN A 207 -17.81 1.84 -0.65
CA ASN A 207 -16.43 1.94 -1.11
C ASN A 207 -15.76 0.56 -1.21
N VAL A 208 -15.80 -0.22 -0.12
CA VAL A 208 -15.13 -1.53 -0.09
C VAL A 208 -15.79 -2.54 -1.02
N VAL A 209 -17.12 -2.57 -1.10
CA VAL A 209 -17.84 -3.49 -2.00
C VAL A 209 -17.52 -3.17 -3.45
N THR A 210 -17.54 -1.90 -3.84
CA THR A 210 -17.15 -1.46 -5.19
C THR A 210 -15.72 -1.90 -5.50
N ASN A 211 -14.77 -1.61 -4.59
CA ASN A 211 -13.35 -1.88 -4.86
C ASN A 211 -13.02 -3.38 -4.93
N VAL A 212 -13.72 -4.22 -4.15
CA VAL A 212 -13.61 -5.68 -4.28
C VAL A 212 -14.13 -6.15 -5.62
N MET A 213 -15.28 -5.64 -6.10
CA MET A 213 -15.79 -5.99 -7.44
C MET A 213 -14.82 -5.57 -8.54
N GLN A 214 -14.24 -4.36 -8.45
CA GLN A 214 -13.21 -3.88 -9.36
C GLN A 214 -11.99 -4.82 -9.41
N LEU A 215 -11.59 -5.38 -8.27
CA LEU A 215 -10.50 -6.36 -8.21
C LEU A 215 -10.88 -7.69 -8.86
N PHE A 216 -12.11 -8.17 -8.63
CA PHE A 216 -12.61 -9.38 -9.30
C PHE A 216 -12.63 -9.23 -10.80
N ASP A 217 -13.16 -8.11 -11.31
CA ASP A 217 -13.23 -7.83 -12.75
C ASP A 217 -11.83 -7.62 -13.34
N GLY A 218 -11.00 -6.80 -12.71
CA GLY A 218 -9.67 -6.44 -13.21
C GLY A 218 -8.69 -7.61 -13.26
N LEU A 219 -8.77 -8.52 -12.30
CA LEU A 219 -7.89 -9.70 -12.20
C LEU A 219 -8.56 -10.98 -12.74
N GLY A 220 -9.81 -10.91 -13.18
CA GLY A 220 -10.57 -12.06 -13.63
C GLY A 220 -10.75 -13.15 -12.56
N LEU A 221 -11.02 -12.75 -11.31
CA LEU A 221 -11.20 -13.66 -10.19
C LEU A 221 -12.60 -14.29 -10.22
N THR A 222 -12.70 -15.50 -9.67
CA THR A 222 -13.94 -16.25 -9.52
C THR A 222 -14.08 -16.80 -8.10
N ARG A 223 -15.22 -17.41 -7.78
CA ARG A 223 -15.42 -18.16 -6.52
C ARG A 223 -14.44 -19.34 -6.38
N ALA A 224 -13.98 -19.89 -7.48
CA ALA A 224 -13.01 -20.99 -7.49
C ALA A 224 -11.56 -20.52 -7.43
N SER A 225 -11.29 -19.21 -7.44
CA SER A 225 -9.94 -18.65 -7.27
C SER A 225 -9.40 -18.93 -5.87
N ARG A 226 -8.07 -19.02 -5.77
CA ARG A 226 -7.33 -19.21 -4.51
C ARG A 226 -6.35 -18.06 -4.29
N GLY A 227 -6.36 -17.52 -3.10
CA GLY A 227 -5.42 -16.45 -2.71
C GLY A 227 -4.27 -16.97 -1.86
N VAL A 228 -3.11 -16.31 -1.94
CA VAL A 228 -2.00 -16.51 -1.00
C VAL A 228 -1.44 -15.17 -0.58
N THR A 229 -1.45 -14.86 0.71
CA THR A 229 -0.93 -13.60 1.23
C THR A 229 -0.04 -13.78 2.46
N TRP A 230 0.94 -12.92 2.58
CA TRP A 230 1.77 -12.72 3.77
C TRP A 230 1.75 -11.25 4.23
N LEU A 231 0.97 -10.41 3.55
CA LEU A 231 0.92 -8.98 3.83
C LEU A 231 0.35 -8.68 5.21
N PRO A 232 0.81 -7.60 5.88
CA PRO A 232 0.23 -7.16 7.14
C PRO A 232 -1.26 -6.83 6.97
N LEU A 233 -2.13 -7.39 7.81
CA LEU A 233 -3.58 -7.21 7.71
C LEU A 233 -4.06 -5.81 8.17
N PHE A 234 -3.22 -5.04 8.83
CA PHE A 234 -3.51 -3.63 9.16
C PHE A 234 -3.21 -2.66 7.99
N HIS A 235 -2.57 -3.16 6.93
CA HIS A 235 -2.28 -2.41 5.71
C HIS A 235 -3.40 -2.65 4.69
N ASP A 236 -3.80 -1.61 3.93
CA ASP A 236 -4.88 -1.66 2.94
C ASP A 236 -4.77 -2.86 1.98
N MET A 237 -3.59 -3.08 1.37
CA MET A 237 -3.36 -4.20 0.45
C MET A 237 -3.50 -5.56 1.14
N GLY A 238 -3.00 -5.72 2.37
CA GLY A 238 -3.16 -6.95 3.14
C GLY A 238 -4.61 -7.19 3.56
N LEU A 239 -5.30 -6.14 4.00
CA LEU A 239 -6.69 -6.20 4.43
C LEU A 239 -7.62 -6.57 3.28
N LEU A 240 -7.49 -5.92 2.11
CA LEU A 240 -8.33 -6.24 0.95
C LEU A 240 -8.14 -7.69 0.48
N THR A 241 -6.92 -8.25 0.57
CA THR A 241 -6.70 -9.66 0.19
C THR A 241 -7.49 -10.65 1.05
N VAL A 242 -7.83 -10.30 2.30
CA VAL A 242 -8.71 -11.15 3.14
C VAL A 242 -10.19 -10.77 3.05
N ILE A 243 -10.51 -9.56 2.60
CA ILE A 243 -11.91 -9.18 2.31
C ILE A 243 -12.40 -9.84 1.02
N LEU A 244 -11.55 -9.95 -0.02
CA LEU A 244 -11.85 -10.59 -1.30
C LEU A 244 -12.55 -11.95 -1.16
N PRO A 245 -11.96 -12.95 -0.45
CA PRO A 245 -12.61 -14.27 -0.32
C PRO A 245 -13.90 -14.21 0.48
N ALA A 246 -13.98 -13.39 1.53
CA ALA A 246 -15.19 -13.29 2.35
C ALA A 246 -16.38 -12.76 1.55
N MET A 247 -16.17 -11.84 0.62
CA MET A 247 -17.20 -11.28 -0.24
C MET A 247 -17.47 -12.17 -1.45
N GLY A 248 -16.41 -12.61 -2.14
CA GLY A 248 -16.52 -13.35 -3.41
C GLY A 248 -16.71 -14.86 -3.28
N GLY A 249 -16.60 -15.43 -2.09
CA GLY A 249 -16.74 -16.87 -1.86
C GLY A 249 -15.51 -17.70 -2.24
N ALA A 250 -14.37 -17.06 -2.46
CA ALA A 250 -13.08 -17.70 -2.73
C ALA A 250 -12.42 -18.26 -1.45
N THR A 251 -11.19 -18.74 -1.54
CA THR A 251 -10.38 -19.20 -0.40
C THR A 251 -9.04 -18.50 -0.40
N ILE A 252 -8.48 -18.20 0.79
CA ILE A 252 -7.15 -17.65 0.89
C ILE A 252 -6.29 -18.34 1.95
N THR A 253 -5.01 -18.56 1.61
CA THR A 253 -3.97 -18.99 2.52
C THR A 253 -3.18 -17.77 3.01
N VAL A 254 -3.08 -17.61 4.32
CA VAL A 254 -2.45 -16.48 5.00
C VAL A 254 -1.24 -16.96 5.79
N MET A 255 -0.16 -16.20 5.81
CA MET A 255 0.97 -16.38 6.72
C MET A 255 1.45 -15.03 7.24
N SER A 256 2.29 -15.01 8.26
CA SER A 256 2.82 -13.74 8.78
C SER A 256 3.85 -13.09 7.84
N PRO A 257 4.02 -11.75 7.87
CA PRO A 257 5.08 -11.06 7.14
C PRO A 257 6.48 -11.60 7.49
N ARG A 258 6.69 -11.92 8.75
CA ARG A 258 7.95 -12.52 9.23
C ARG A 258 8.26 -13.86 8.58
N ALA A 259 7.24 -14.70 8.36
CA ALA A 259 7.38 -15.99 7.70
C ALA A 259 7.92 -15.86 6.28
N PHE A 260 7.43 -14.86 5.52
CA PHE A 260 7.91 -14.55 4.18
C PHE A 260 9.32 -13.96 4.20
N VAL A 261 9.56 -12.90 5.00
CA VAL A 261 10.86 -12.21 5.03
C VAL A 261 12.00 -13.16 5.39
N GLN A 262 11.76 -14.05 6.35
CA GLN A 262 12.75 -15.07 6.75
C GLN A 262 13.01 -16.13 5.66
N ARG A 263 11.94 -16.58 4.99
CA ARG A 263 11.99 -17.65 3.99
C ARG A 263 10.96 -17.42 2.89
N PRO A 264 11.28 -16.63 1.85
CA PRO A 264 10.32 -16.31 0.80
C PRO A 264 9.83 -17.56 0.03
N GLY A 265 10.59 -18.66 0.02
CA GLY A 265 10.15 -19.93 -0.53
C GLY A 265 8.85 -20.47 0.08
N ARG A 266 8.51 -20.10 1.34
CA ARG A 266 7.22 -20.45 1.95
C ARG A 266 6.04 -19.91 1.14
N TRP A 267 6.13 -18.66 0.73
CA TRP A 267 5.11 -18.03 -0.10
C TRP A 267 5.04 -18.67 -1.49
N VAL A 268 6.18 -18.85 -2.15
CA VAL A 268 6.27 -19.49 -3.47
C VAL A 268 5.70 -20.91 -3.45
N THR A 269 6.05 -21.70 -2.43
CA THR A 269 5.50 -23.05 -2.24
C THR A 269 3.98 -23.03 -2.09
N GLN A 270 3.41 -22.06 -1.36
CA GLN A 270 1.97 -21.96 -1.20
C GLN A 270 1.27 -21.51 -2.50
N LEU A 271 1.89 -20.66 -3.32
CA LEU A 271 1.39 -20.34 -4.66
C LEU A 271 1.24 -21.59 -5.53
N GLY A 272 2.25 -22.46 -5.53
CA GLY A 272 2.24 -23.71 -6.28
C GLY A 272 1.41 -24.84 -5.65
N ALA A 273 1.07 -24.74 -4.36
CA ALA A 273 0.32 -25.80 -3.67
C ALA A 273 -1.19 -25.77 -3.93
N GLN A 274 -1.70 -24.76 -4.65
CA GLN A 274 -3.12 -24.62 -4.94
C GLN A 274 -3.51 -25.45 -6.15
N SER A 275 -4.44 -26.38 -5.99
CA SER A 275 -4.93 -27.24 -7.06
C SER A 275 -6.45 -27.18 -7.17
N GLY A 276 -6.99 -27.53 -8.36
CA GLY A 276 -8.43 -27.60 -8.60
C GLY A 276 -9.13 -26.24 -8.46
N CYS A 277 -8.47 -25.15 -8.90
CA CYS A 277 -8.99 -23.79 -8.88
C CYS A 277 -8.91 -23.14 -10.28
N ASP A 278 -9.63 -22.04 -10.45
CA ASP A 278 -9.65 -21.28 -11.72
C ASP A 278 -8.43 -20.34 -11.85
N GLY A 279 -7.60 -20.27 -10.83
CA GLY A 279 -6.40 -19.49 -10.81
C GLY A 279 -5.98 -19.08 -9.39
N VAL A 280 -4.68 -18.86 -9.24
CA VAL A 280 -4.09 -18.39 -7.97
C VAL A 280 -3.73 -16.92 -8.08
N PHE A 281 -4.15 -16.14 -7.11
CA PHE A 281 -3.82 -14.71 -7.02
C PHE A 281 -3.03 -14.39 -5.76
N ALA A 282 -2.23 -13.33 -5.85
CA ALA A 282 -1.50 -12.77 -4.72
C ALA A 282 -1.26 -11.27 -4.91
N ALA A 283 -0.74 -10.64 -3.87
CA ALA A 283 -0.25 -9.26 -3.92
C ALA A 283 1.05 -9.15 -3.13
N ALA A 284 1.98 -8.33 -3.63
CA ALA A 284 3.25 -8.09 -2.96
C ALA A 284 3.84 -6.72 -3.34
N PRO A 285 4.63 -6.09 -2.46
CA PRO A 285 5.44 -4.93 -2.82
C PRO A 285 6.63 -5.36 -3.69
N ASN A 286 7.16 -4.41 -4.45
CA ASN A 286 8.19 -4.67 -5.47
C ASN A 286 9.43 -5.40 -4.93
N PHE A 287 9.89 -5.09 -3.70
CA PHE A 287 11.05 -5.76 -3.10
C PHE A 287 10.87 -7.28 -2.96
N ALA A 288 9.63 -7.73 -2.81
CA ALA A 288 9.32 -9.13 -2.56
C ALA A 288 9.67 -10.02 -3.76
N PHE A 289 9.56 -9.48 -4.97
CA PHE A 289 9.88 -10.18 -6.21
C PHE A 289 11.37 -10.52 -6.30
N GLU A 290 12.25 -9.54 -6.07
CA GLU A 290 13.70 -9.81 -6.01
C GLU A 290 14.07 -10.73 -4.84
N HIS A 291 13.46 -10.52 -3.67
CA HIS A 291 13.72 -11.34 -2.50
C HIS A 291 13.35 -12.80 -2.74
N ALA A 292 12.19 -13.05 -3.36
CA ALA A 292 11.75 -14.39 -3.73
C ALA A 292 12.64 -14.99 -4.84
N ALA A 293 12.99 -14.23 -5.86
CA ALA A 293 13.89 -14.69 -6.93
C ALA A 293 15.25 -15.18 -6.38
N ARG A 294 15.82 -14.45 -5.43
CA ARG A 294 17.14 -14.77 -4.84
C ARG A 294 17.11 -15.91 -3.82
N ARG A 295 16.02 -16.09 -3.07
CA ARG A 295 15.98 -16.96 -1.88
C ARG A 295 14.76 -17.87 -1.80
N GLY A 296 13.85 -17.79 -2.77
CA GLY A 296 12.58 -18.53 -2.79
C GLY A 296 12.56 -19.76 -3.68
N LEU A 297 13.65 -20.07 -4.38
CA LEU A 297 13.74 -21.24 -5.24
C LEU A 297 13.60 -22.54 -4.44
N PRO A 298 12.95 -23.57 -5.01
CA PRO A 298 12.85 -24.89 -4.39
C PRO A 298 14.25 -25.51 -4.25
N LYS A 299 14.42 -26.34 -3.23
CA LYS A 299 15.64 -27.10 -3.03
C LYS A 299 15.67 -28.31 -3.96
N GLU A 300 16.86 -28.88 -4.12
CA GLU A 300 17.04 -30.12 -4.86
C GLU A 300 16.10 -31.23 -4.33
N GLY A 301 15.27 -31.80 -5.22
CA GLY A 301 14.28 -32.80 -4.91
C GLY A 301 12.89 -32.26 -4.48
N GLU A 302 12.73 -30.96 -4.28
CA GLU A 302 11.41 -30.35 -4.06
C GLU A 302 10.73 -30.06 -5.41
N THR A 303 9.43 -30.31 -5.50
CA THR A 303 8.63 -30.00 -6.69
C THR A 303 7.93 -28.65 -6.52
N LEU A 304 7.88 -27.87 -7.58
CA LEU A 304 7.15 -26.60 -7.64
C LEU A 304 6.46 -26.53 -9.00
N ASP A 305 5.19 -26.15 -9.00
CA ASP A 305 4.40 -25.89 -10.20
C ASP A 305 3.62 -24.58 -10.00
N LEU A 306 3.95 -23.57 -10.79
CA LEU A 306 3.35 -22.24 -10.75
C LEU A 306 2.42 -21.97 -11.94
N SER A 307 2.15 -22.97 -12.78
CA SER A 307 1.29 -22.84 -13.98
C SER A 307 -0.15 -22.44 -13.66
N GLY A 308 -0.60 -22.69 -12.41
CA GLY A 308 -1.90 -22.24 -11.92
C GLY A 308 -1.95 -20.80 -11.42
N VAL A 309 -0.81 -20.09 -11.33
CA VAL A 309 -0.77 -18.71 -10.87
C VAL A 309 -1.20 -17.78 -12.01
N THR A 310 -2.22 -16.97 -11.77
CA THR A 310 -2.80 -16.11 -12.82
C THR A 310 -2.54 -14.63 -12.62
N SER A 311 -2.38 -14.18 -11.36
CA SER A 311 -2.17 -12.76 -11.10
C SER A 311 -1.43 -12.52 -9.79
N ILE A 312 -0.33 -11.78 -9.86
CA ILE A 312 0.37 -11.27 -8.67
C ILE A 312 0.48 -9.74 -8.81
N ILE A 313 -0.31 -9.02 -8.03
CA ILE A 313 -0.22 -7.56 -7.97
C ILE A 313 1.17 -7.18 -7.45
N ASN A 314 1.85 -6.31 -8.20
CA ASN A 314 3.08 -5.64 -7.79
C ASN A 314 2.77 -4.16 -7.59
N GLY A 315 2.72 -3.71 -6.34
CA GLY A 315 2.31 -2.33 -6.04
C GLY A 315 2.85 -1.83 -4.70
N SER A 316 2.18 -0.79 -4.20
CA SER A 316 2.55 -0.19 -2.91
C SER A 316 3.86 0.61 -2.90
N GLU A 317 4.77 0.40 -3.84
CA GLU A 317 6.03 1.11 -4.05
C GLU A 317 6.37 1.17 -5.54
N PRO A 318 7.33 2.00 -5.98
CA PRO A 318 7.72 2.06 -7.38
C PRO A 318 8.12 0.69 -7.92
N VAL A 319 7.48 0.26 -8.99
CA VAL A 319 7.76 -1.01 -9.65
C VAL A 319 8.96 -0.86 -10.59
N THR A 320 9.91 -1.77 -10.51
CA THR A 320 11.10 -1.75 -11.35
C THR A 320 11.11 -2.88 -12.37
N PRO A 321 11.54 -2.64 -13.63
CA PRO A 321 11.67 -3.72 -14.62
C PRO A 321 12.64 -4.82 -14.17
N ALA A 322 13.66 -4.46 -13.39
CA ALA A 322 14.66 -5.42 -12.89
C ALA A 322 14.05 -6.46 -11.93
N SER A 323 13.18 -6.03 -11.00
CA SER A 323 12.53 -6.93 -10.05
C SER A 323 11.58 -7.91 -10.74
N MET A 324 10.79 -7.40 -11.72
CA MET A 324 9.88 -8.24 -12.51
C MET A 324 10.66 -9.27 -13.33
N ARG A 325 11.70 -8.84 -14.05
CA ARG A 325 12.55 -9.72 -14.84
C ARG A 325 13.19 -10.80 -13.97
N ALA A 326 13.81 -10.42 -12.85
CA ALA A 326 14.45 -11.37 -11.94
C ALA A 326 13.47 -12.43 -11.43
N PHE A 327 12.22 -12.08 -11.12
CA PHE A 327 11.20 -13.01 -10.69
C PHE A 327 10.76 -13.93 -11.83
N ASN A 328 10.46 -13.38 -13.01
CA ASN A 328 10.08 -14.17 -14.18
C ASN A 328 11.16 -15.16 -14.58
N GLU A 329 12.42 -14.73 -14.68
CA GLU A 329 13.56 -15.60 -15.02
C GLU A 329 13.75 -16.73 -13.99
N ALA A 330 13.61 -16.41 -12.69
CA ALA A 330 13.77 -17.39 -11.63
C ALA A 330 12.68 -18.47 -11.62
N PHE A 331 11.45 -18.13 -11.97
CA PHE A 331 10.30 -19.02 -11.83
C PHE A 331 9.68 -19.51 -13.15
N ALA A 332 10.10 -18.99 -14.30
CA ALA A 332 9.71 -19.53 -15.60
C ALA A 332 9.97 -21.06 -15.74
N PRO A 333 11.09 -21.63 -15.23
CA PRO A 333 11.29 -23.09 -15.27
C PRO A 333 10.26 -23.91 -14.49
N TYR A 334 9.47 -23.24 -13.65
CA TYR A 334 8.41 -23.84 -12.82
C TYR A 334 7.01 -23.50 -13.33
N GLY A 335 6.88 -23.06 -14.58
CA GLY A 335 5.59 -22.81 -15.22
C GLY A 335 4.98 -21.43 -14.96
N LEU A 336 5.74 -20.47 -14.40
CA LEU A 336 5.25 -19.10 -14.24
C LEU A 336 5.19 -18.39 -15.60
N GLU A 337 4.01 -17.90 -15.97
CA GLU A 337 3.80 -17.17 -17.22
C GLU A 337 4.21 -15.69 -17.08
N PRO A 338 4.72 -15.02 -18.14
CA PRO A 338 5.13 -13.62 -18.10
C PRO A 338 3.98 -12.65 -17.76
N THR A 339 2.74 -13.02 -18.08
CA THR A 339 1.53 -12.25 -17.81
C THR A 339 1.13 -12.18 -16.34
N VAL A 340 1.75 -13.01 -15.47
CA VAL A 340 1.34 -13.14 -14.06
C VAL A 340 1.60 -11.88 -13.23
N ILE A 341 2.72 -11.16 -13.47
CA ILE A 341 3.04 -9.97 -12.68
C ILE A 341 2.21 -8.78 -13.17
N LYS A 342 1.44 -8.19 -12.27
CA LYS A 342 0.54 -7.07 -12.51
C LYS A 342 1.04 -5.81 -11.79
N PRO A 343 1.86 -4.96 -12.44
CA PRO A 343 2.17 -3.65 -11.88
C PRO A 343 0.89 -2.86 -11.67
N SER A 344 0.62 -2.43 -10.45
CA SER A 344 -0.68 -1.84 -10.10
C SER A 344 -0.49 -0.58 -9.26
N TYR A 345 -1.42 0.35 -9.40
CA TYR A 345 -1.49 1.55 -8.60
C TYR A 345 -2.70 1.50 -7.68
N GLY A 346 -2.51 2.00 -6.46
CA GLY A 346 -3.56 2.09 -5.47
C GLY A 346 -3.14 2.83 -4.21
N MET A 347 -4.14 3.23 -3.44
CA MET A 347 -3.97 3.98 -2.19
C MET A 347 -5.17 3.80 -1.27
N ALA A 348 -4.94 3.99 0.03
CA ALA A 348 -6.00 3.84 1.03
C ALA A 348 -7.18 4.80 0.83
N GLU A 349 -6.92 6.02 0.35
CA GLU A 349 -7.93 7.04 0.06
C GLU A 349 -8.87 6.64 -1.09
N ALA A 350 -8.47 5.67 -1.92
CA ALA A 350 -9.32 5.03 -2.94
C ALA A 350 -9.72 3.59 -2.54
N THR A 351 -9.81 3.32 -1.24
CA THR A 351 -9.98 2.00 -0.60
C THR A 351 -8.74 1.13 -0.80
N LEU A 352 -8.31 0.88 -2.02
CA LEU A 352 -7.03 0.32 -2.42
C LEU A 352 -6.80 0.47 -3.92
N PHE A 353 -7.59 -0.25 -4.74
CA PHE A 353 -7.30 -0.55 -6.13
C PHE A 353 -7.74 0.58 -7.06
N VAL A 354 -6.81 1.08 -7.87
CA VAL A 354 -7.05 2.13 -8.86
C VAL A 354 -6.83 1.59 -10.28
N SER A 355 -5.67 1.00 -10.56
CA SER A 355 -5.37 0.51 -11.91
C SER A 355 -4.46 -0.71 -11.91
N SER A 356 -4.56 -1.52 -12.97
CA SER A 356 -3.74 -2.71 -13.22
C SER A 356 -3.78 -3.09 -14.70
N PRO A 357 -2.77 -3.80 -15.23
CA PRO A 357 -2.92 -4.55 -16.48
C PRO A 357 -4.08 -5.55 -16.37
N ARG A 358 -4.73 -5.85 -17.50
CA ARG A 358 -5.76 -6.89 -17.56
C ARG A 358 -5.13 -8.27 -17.32
N ARG A 359 -5.97 -9.25 -16.98
CA ARG A 359 -5.50 -10.60 -16.63
C ARG A 359 -4.51 -11.20 -17.64
N ASP A 360 -4.78 -11.05 -18.93
CA ASP A 360 -4.01 -11.69 -20.00
C ASP A 360 -2.92 -10.78 -20.60
N ASP A 361 -2.80 -9.53 -20.10
CA ASP A 361 -1.80 -8.58 -20.57
C ASP A 361 -0.47 -8.79 -19.86
N GLU A 362 0.62 -8.71 -20.60
CA GLU A 362 1.96 -8.55 -20.03
C GLU A 362 2.17 -7.13 -19.51
N ALA A 363 3.06 -7.00 -18.53
CA ALA A 363 3.48 -5.69 -18.02
C ALA A 363 4.25 -4.90 -19.10
N ILE A 364 3.82 -3.69 -19.39
CA ILE A 364 4.45 -2.82 -20.39
C ILE A 364 5.53 -1.97 -19.71
N VAL A 365 6.70 -1.93 -20.35
CA VAL A 365 7.78 -1.03 -19.98
C VAL A 365 8.11 -0.16 -21.20
N ILE A 366 8.01 1.15 -21.02
CA ILE A 366 8.48 2.13 -22.01
C ILE A 366 9.76 2.78 -21.52
N HIS A 367 10.56 3.31 -22.44
CA HIS A 367 11.70 4.14 -22.09
C HIS A 367 11.41 5.57 -22.54
N VAL A 368 11.67 6.52 -21.67
CA VAL A 368 11.37 7.94 -21.89
C VAL A 368 12.63 8.78 -21.78
N ASP A 369 12.64 9.91 -22.49
CA ASP A 369 13.73 10.88 -22.38
C ASP A 369 13.72 11.56 -21.00
N ARG A 370 14.86 11.52 -20.29
CA ARG A 370 15.03 12.13 -18.96
C ARG A 370 14.76 13.62 -18.93
N SER A 371 15.28 14.34 -19.92
CA SER A 371 15.18 15.80 -20.01
C SER A 371 13.73 16.24 -20.20
N ASP A 372 12.98 15.50 -21.03
CA ASP A 372 11.56 15.74 -21.27
C ASP A 372 10.72 15.40 -20.04
N LEU A 373 11.00 14.25 -19.42
CA LEU A 373 10.33 13.87 -18.16
C LEU A 373 10.50 14.93 -17.06
N ASN A 374 11.70 15.49 -16.92
CA ASN A 374 11.99 16.57 -15.97
C ASN A 374 11.26 17.88 -16.30
N ARG A 375 10.79 18.06 -17.55
CA ARG A 375 9.92 19.16 -17.98
C ARG A 375 8.43 18.82 -17.94
N GLY A 376 8.08 17.66 -17.41
CA GLY A 376 6.70 17.21 -17.30
C GLY A 376 6.12 16.70 -18.63
N VAL A 377 6.96 16.15 -19.52
CA VAL A 377 6.55 15.57 -20.79
C VAL A 377 7.05 14.14 -20.91
N ILE A 378 6.18 13.24 -21.33
CA ILE A 378 6.56 11.87 -21.66
C ILE A 378 6.89 11.80 -23.17
N THR A 379 8.15 11.70 -23.48
CA THR A 379 8.63 11.41 -24.84
C THR A 379 9.14 9.97 -24.86
N VAL A 380 8.37 9.08 -25.47
CA VAL A 380 8.72 7.65 -25.58
C VAL A 380 9.83 7.50 -26.61
N LEU A 381 10.91 6.82 -26.22
CA LEU A 381 12.06 6.54 -27.09
C LEU A 381 11.82 5.26 -27.89
N ASP A 382 12.22 5.29 -29.15
CA ASP A 382 12.28 4.09 -29.98
C ASP A 382 13.27 3.07 -29.39
N PRO A 383 13.03 1.76 -29.49
CA PRO A 383 13.97 0.74 -29.01
C PRO A 383 15.42 0.93 -29.49
N SER A 384 15.60 1.45 -30.70
CA SER A 384 16.92 1.78 -31.26
C SER A 384 17.64 2.94 -30.57
N GLN A 385 16.92 3.76 -29.80
CA GLN A 385 17.45 4.91 -29.07
C GLN A 385 17.76 4.58 -27.60
N VAL A 386 17.45 3.36 -27.14
CA VAL A 386 17.58 2.97 -25.74
C VAL A 386 18.94 2.36 -25.43
N GLU A 387 19.47 1.52 -26.34
CA GLU A 387 20.74 0.82 -26.10
C GLU A 387 21.90 1.81 -26.03
N GLY A 388 22.62 1.81 -24.90
CA GLY A 388 23.74 2.73 -24.65
C GLY A 388 23.32 4.18 -24.33
N ASN A 389 22.03 4.47 -24.26
CA ASN A 389 21.53 5.78 -23.89
C ASN A 389 21.28 5.87 -22.39
N GLU A 390 22.15 6.56 -21.67
CA GLU A 390 22.03 6.76 -20.22
C GLU A 390 20.85 7.68 -19.82
N ASP A 391 20.32 8.46 -20.75
CA ASP A 391 19.16 9.33 -20.53
C ASP A 391 17.81 8.63 -20.78
N ALA A 392 17.84 7.39 -21.26
CA ALA A 392 16.66 6.56 -21.40
C ALA A 392 16.22 6.02 -20.02
N ILE A 393 15.08 6.53 -19.50
CA ILE A 393 14.53 6.11 -18.21
C ILE A 393 13.39 5.11 -18.42
N PRO A 394 13.46 3.91 -17.83
CA PRO A 394 12.34 2.98 -17.89
C PRO A 394 11.17 3.47 -17.02
N GLN A 395 9.95 3.40 -17.57
CA GLN A 395 8.70 3.61 -16.88
C GLN A 395 7.82 2.36 -17.04
N VAL A 396 7.25 1.89 -15.94
CA VAL A 396 6.38 0.71 -15.92
C VAL A 396 4.93 1.17 -15.91
N ALA A 397 4.14 0.65 -16.86
CA ALA A 397 2.71 0.93 -16.89
C ALA A 397 2.01 0.27 -15.71
N CYS A 398 1.14 1.01 -15.03
CA CYS A 398 0.20 0.49 -14.04
C CYS A 398 -1.15 0.12 -14.65
N GLY A 399 -1.18 -0.09 -15.97
CA GLY A 399 -2.32 -0.60 -16.70
C GLY A 399 -3.49 0.37 -16.83
N TYR A 400 -4.70 -0.20 -16.81
CA TYR A 400 -5.95 0.50 -17.02
C TYR A 400 -6.65 0.78 -15.70
N VAL A 401 -7.34 1.92 -15.63
CA VAL A 401 -8.16 2.30 -14.48
C VAL A 401 -9.36 1.35 -14.36
N ALA A 402 -9.68 0.97 -13.14
CA ALA A 402 -10.77 0.05 -12.84
C ALA A 402 -12.14 0.62 -13.24
N PRO A 403 -13.14 -0.24 -13.55
CA PRO A 403 -14.51 0.19 -13.84
C PRO A 403 -15.12 1.04 -12.71
N SER A 404 -16.05 1.95 -13.07
CA SER A 404 -16.76 2.82 -12.11
C SER A 404 -15.85 3.73 -11.29
N GLN A 405 -14.67 4.01 -11.83
CA GLN A 405 -13.70 4.95 -11.31
C GLN A 405 -13.12 5.76 -12.47
N TRP A 406 -12.84 7.00 -12.22
CA TRP A 406 -12.17 7.89 -13.16
C TRP A 406 -10.86 8.37 -12.56
N ALA A 407 -9.81 8.34 -13.36
CA ALA A 407 -8.55 8.97 -13.04
C ALA A 407 -8.20 9.95 -14.13
N THR A 408 -7.78 11.15 -13.76
CA THR A 408 -7.37 12.19 -14.71
C THR A 408 -6.04 12.78 -14.29
N ILE A 409 -5.30 13.30 -15.25
CA ILE A 409 -4.03 13.99 -15.00
C ILE A 409 -4.31 15.47 -14.98
N VAL A 410 -3.90 16.15 -13.92
CA VAL A 410 -4.32 17.53 -13.64
C VAL A 410 -3.12 18.43 -13.40
N GLU A 411 -3.16 19.60 -14.04
CA GLU A 411 -2.36 20.76 -13.63
C GLU A 411 -3.15 21.50 -12.54
N ALA A 412 -2.63 21.44 -11.33
CA ALA A 412 -3.25 22.07 -10.19
C ALA A 412 -3.12 23.59 -10.27
N ASN A 413 -4.19 24.33 -10.00
CA ASN A 413 -4.13 25.78 -9.89
C ASN A 413 -3.54 26.17 -8.53
N ILE A 414 -2.54 27.06 -8.58
CA ILE A 414 -1.87 27.59 -7.38
C ILE A 414 -2.32 29.05 -7.22
N ASP A 415 -2.80 29.39 -6.05
CA ASP A 415 -3.09 30.76 -5.67
C ASP A 415 -1.78 31.58 -5.62
N GLU A 416 -1.67 32.61 -6.46
CA GLU A 416 -0.43 33.40 -6.60
C GLU A 416 -0.07 34.17 -5.33
N ALA A 417 -1.05 34.46 -4.47
CA ALA A 417 -0.82 35.25 -3.24
C ALA A 417 -0.33 34.38 -2.08
N THR A 418 -0.83 33.13 -2.00
CA THR A 418 -0.51 32.20 -0.91
C THR A 418 0.51 31.15 -1.30
N GLY A 419 0.66 30.86 -2.60
CA GLY A 419 1.45 29.73 -3.10
C GLY A 419 0.80 28.38 -2.82
N GLU A 420 -0.45 28.35 -2.36
CA GLU A 420 -1.20 27.16 -2.03
C GLU A 420 -2.16 26.77 -3.17
N HIS A 421 -2.57 25.51 -3.17
CA HIS A 421 -3.55 25.00 -4.11
C HIS A 421 -4.96 25.52 -3.76
N ASP A 422 -5.68 26.06 -4.75
CA ASP A 422 -7.01 26.68 -4.56
C ASP A 422 -8.19 25.69 -4.58
N GLY A 423 -7.95 24.37 -4.69
CA GLY A 423 -9.00 23.35 -4.79
C GLY A 423 -9.49 23.12 -6.22
N THR A 424 -8.88 23.76 -7.22
CA THR A 424 -9.25 23.60 -8.62
C THR A 424 -8.08 23.18 -9.51
N GLY A 425 -8.37 22.64 -10.69
CA GLY A 425 -7.33 22.24 -11.63
C GLY A 425 -7.86 22.04 -13.04
N ARG A 426 -6.93 21.93 -13.98
CA ARG A 426 -7.18 21.72 -15.42
C ARG A 426 -6.70 20.34 -15.84
N GLU A 427 -7.51 19.64 -16.63
CA GLU A 427 -7.13 18.35 -17.19
C GLU A 427 -5.99 18.53 -18.21
N LEU A 428 -4.98 17.65 -18.14
CA LEU A 428 -3.85 17.61 -19.06
C LEU A 428 -4.03 16.51 -20.12
N PRO A 429 -3.55 16.75 -21.36
CA PRO A 429 -3.60 15.75 -22.41
C PRO A 429 -2.61 14.59 -22.16
N GLU A 430 -2.83 13.50 -22.88
CA GLU A 430 -1.93 12.34 -22.89
C GLU A 430 -0.48 12.76 -23.19
N GLY A 431 0.49 12.12 -22.55
CA GLY A 431 1.91 12.46 -22.63
C GLY A 431 2.35 13.64 -21.76
N ARG A 432 1.44 14.25 -20.99
CA ARG A 432 1.78 15.29 -20.01
C ARG A 432 1.75 14.73 -18.61
N VAL A 433 2.74 15.11 -17.81
CA VAL A 433 2.83 14.75 -16.38
C VAL A 433 2.09 15.78 -15.55
N GLY A 434 1.20 15.32 -14.68
CA GLY A 434 0.48 16.16 -13.72
C GLY A 434 0.07 15.34 -12.51
N GLU A 435 -0.63 15.96 -11.56
CA GLU A 435 -1.17 15.27 -10.39
C GLU A 435 -2.32 14.35 -10.82
N ILE A 436 -2.33 13.12 -10.33
CA ILE A 436 -3.42 12.17 -10.58
C ILE A 436 -4.58 12.54 -9.67
N TRP A 437 -5.75 12.78 -10.25
CA TRP A 437 -6.99 13.00 -9.51
C TRP A 437 -7.97 11.86 -9.76
N LEU A 438 -8.64 11.40 -8.70
CA LEU A 438 -9.56 10.27 -8.75
C LEU A 438 -10.98 10.68 -8.40
N HIS A 439 -11.95 10.09 -9.09
CA HIS A 439 -13.36 10.14 -8.75
C HIS A 439 -13.97 8.75 -8.90
N GLY A 440 -14.85 8.34 -7.99
CA GLY A 440 -15.53 7.04 -8.07
C GLY A 440 -16.13 6.61 -6.74
N THR A 441 -16.97 5.59 -6.79
CA THR A 441 -17.67 5.06 -5.61
C THR A 441 -16.76 4.25 -4.68
N ASN A 442 -15.55 3.92 -5.10
CA ASN A 442 -14.50 3.32 -4.27
C ASN A 442 -13.63 4.36 -3.53
N VAL A 443 -13.77 5.66 -3.85
CA VAL A 443 -13.04 6.73 -3.15
C VAL A 443 -13.61 6.90 -1.75
N GLY A 444 -12.72 6.89 -0.74
CA GLY A 444 -13.07 7.07 0.66
C GLY A 444 -13.82 8.37 0.92
N ARG A 445 -14.66 8.39 1.95
CA ARG A 445 -15.55 9.50 2.22
C ARG A 445 -14.83 10.75 2.72
N ALA A 446 -13.86 10.59 3.64
CA ALA A 446 -13.16 11.67 4.31
C ALA A 446 -12.01 11.14 5.17
N TYR A 447 -11.25 12.02 5.79
CA TYR A 447 -10.40 11.68 6.93
C TYR A 447 -11.17 11.85 8.24
N TRP A 448 -11.09 10.85 9.12
CA TRP A 448 -11.79 10.82 10.40
C TRP A 448 -11.47 12.04 11.27
N GLY A 449 -12.52 12.81 11.63
CA GLY A 449 -12.37 13.98 12.47
C GLY A 449 -11.59 15.16 11.90
N ARG A 450 -11.31 15.20 10.58
CA ARG A 450 -10.48 16.22 9.93
C ARG A 450 -11.18 16.88 8.74
N PRO A 451 -12.17 17.74 8.98
CA PRO A 451 -12.99 18.31 7.90
C PRO A 451 -12.19 19.18 6.92
N GLU A 452 -11.24 19.99 7.39
CA GLU A 452 -10.43 20.87 6.53
C GLU A 452 -9.49 20.08 5.63
N GLU A 453 -8.78 19.08 6.19
CA GLU A 453 -7.90 18.20 5.43
C GLU A 453 -8.70 17.33 4.44
N SER A 454 -9.91 16.93 4.83
CA SER A 454 -10.84 16.19 3.97
C SER A 454 -11.31 17.03 2.78
N GLU A 455 -11.72 18.27 2.98
CA GLU A 455 -12.12 19.15 1.86
C GLU A 455 -10.93 19.42 0.93
N ALA A 456 -9.74 19.67 1.47
CA ALA A 456 -8.53 19.88 0.68
C ALA A 456 -8.11 18.65 -0.14
N THR A 457 -8.45 17.44 0.32
CA THR A 457 -8.05 16.18 -0.33
C THR A 457 -9.14 15.64 -1.25
N PHE A 458 -10.40 15.60 -0.81
CA PHE A 458 -11.51 14.94 -1.50
C PHE A 458 -12.49 15.94 -2.16
N GLY A 459 -12.37 17.23 -1.87
CA GLY A 459 -13.32 18.27 -2.30
C GLY A 459 -12.99 19.00 -3.60
N ASN A 460 -11.98 18.56 -4.34
CA ASN A 460 -11.43 19.31 -5.47
C ASN A 460 -12.32 19.27 -6.71
N ARG A 461 -12.12 20.22 -7.64
CA ARG A 461 -12.95 20.38 -8.85
C ARG A 461 -12.10 20.60 -10.10
N LEU A 462 -12.49 19.95 -11.19
CA LEU A 462 -11.96 20.26 -12.51
C LEU A 462 -12.72 21.45 -13.08
N VAL A 463 -12.01 22.54 -13.39
CA VAL A 463 -12.56 23.75 -13.99
C VAL A 463 -12.43 23.76 -15.51
N GLU A 464 -11.52 22.96 -16.06
CA GLU A 464 -11.34 22.75 -17.47
C GLU A 464 -11.16 21.27 -17.77
N ARG A 465 -11.96 20.76 -18.70
CA ARG A 465 -11.90 19.37 -19.18
C ARG A 465 -11.59 19.37 -20.66
N LEU A 466 -10.83 18.41 -21.13
CA LEU A 466 -10.56 18.25 -22.54
C LEU A 466 -11.78 17.64 -23.25
N GLU A 467 -12.15 18.17 -24.44
CA GLU A 467 -13.21 17.61 -25.28
C GLU A 467 -12.94 16.15 -25.66
N GLU A 468 -11.67 15.83 -25.80
CA GLU A 468 -11.12 14.49 -26.02
C GLU A 468 -10.39 13.97 -24.79
N GLY A 469 -10.96 14.10 -23.60
CA GLY A 469 -10.34 13.71 -22.33
C GLY A 469 -9.59 12.38 -22.38
N SER A 470 -8.80 12.07 -21.35
CA SER A 470 -8.08 10.78 -21.30
C SER A 470 -9.03 9.63 -21.68
N LYS A 471 -8.56 8.63 -22.42
CA LYS A 471 -9.39 7.51 -22.92
C LYS A 471 -10.19 6.83 -21.81
N THR A 472 -9.72 6.91 -20.57
CA THR A 472 -10.36 6.36 -19.37
C THR A 472 -11.67 7.04 -18.99
N VAL A 473 -11.81 8.33 -19.21
CA VAL A 473 -13.09 9.07 -18.96
C VAL A 473 -14.19 8.58 -19.90
N ARG A 474 -13.86 8.00 -21.05
CA ARG A 474 -14.82 7.54 -22.05
C ARG A 474 -15.30 6.11 -21.89
N GLU A 475 -14.50 5.24 -21.28
CA GLU A 475 -14.85 3.80 -21.18
C GLU A 475 -15.98 3.54 -20.19
N PHE A 476 -16.15 4.37 -19.16
CA PHE A 476 -17.10 4.11 -18.06
C PHE A 476 -18.20 5.17 -17.91
N GLY A 477 -18.49 5.92 -18.97
CA GLY A 477 -19.54 6.92 -18.98
C GLY A 477 -19.07 8.34 -18.69
N THR A 478 -20.02 9.26 -18.56
CA THR A 478 -19.75 10.69 -18.34
C THR A 478 -19.54 10.96 -16.86
N VAL A 479 -18.42 11.55 -16.50
CA VAL A 479 -18.20 12.06 -15.14
C VAL A 479 -19.24 13.14 -14.84
N PRO A 480 -19.93 13.10 -13.67
CA PRO A 480 -20.87 14.14 -13.27
C PRO A 480 -20.23 15.54 -13.30
N GLU A 481 -21.01 16.56 -13.69
CA GLU A 481 -20.50 17.95 -13.75
C GLU A 481 -20.06 18.49 -12.39
N ASP A 482 -20.74 18.05 -11.31
CA ASP A 482 -20.47 18.42 -9.94
C ASP A 482 -19.53 17.45 -9.21
N ALA A 483 -18.85 16.55 -9.94
CA ALA A 483 -17.95 15.56 -9.37
C ALA A 483 -16.89 16.20 -8.48
N ARG A 484 -16.73 15.62 -7.29
CA ARG A 484 -15.63 15.94 -6.38
C ARG A 484 -14.49 14.98 -6.65
N TRP A 485 -13.28 15.50 -6.63
CA TRP A 485 -12.08 14.75 -6.97
C TRP A 485 -11.15 14.62 -5.76
N LEU A 486 -10.69 13.41 -5.56
CA LEU A 486 -9.59 13.10 -4.66
C LEU A 486 -8.27 13.50 -5.31
N ARG A 487 -7.50 14.37 -4.66
CA ARG A 487 -6.09 14.64 -4.97
C ARG A 487 -5.22 13.55 -4.35
N THR A 488 -4.52 12.81 -5.19
CA THR A 488 -3.70 11.68 -4.71
C THR A 488 -2.35 12.12 -4.12
N GLY A 489 -1.86 13.27 -4.55
CA GLY A 489 -0.49 13.70 -4.28
C GLY A 489 0.57 12.89 -5.02
N ASP A 490 0.17 12.08 -6.00
CA ASP A 490 1.06 11.34 -6.87
C ASP A 490 1.03 11.95 -8.29
N TYR A 491 2.20 12.08 -8.92
CA TYR A 491 2.33 12.47 -10.31
C TYR A 491 2.25 11.27 -11.24
N GLY A 492 1.61 11.47 -12.38
CA GLY A 492 1.52 10.48 -13.44
C GLY A 492 1.23 11.07 -14.80
N ALA A 493 1.12 10.20 -15.77
CA ALA A 493 0.74 10.52 -17.14
C ALA A 493 0.03 9.34 -17.79
N TYR A 494 -0.76 9.60 -18.84
CA TYR A 494 -1.24 8.55 -19.73
C TYR A 494 -0.36 8.46 -20.97
N VAL A 495 -0.10 7.23 -21.41
CA VAL A 495 0.52 6.90 -22.70
C VAL A 495 -0.21 5.68 -23.26
N ASP A 496 -0.75 5.79 -24.47
CA ASP A 496 -1.54 4.74 -25.13
C ASP A 496 -2.69 4.20 -24.26
N GLY A 497 -3.32 5.11 -23.47
CA GLY A 497 -4.43 4.78 -22.56
C GLY A 497 -4.04 4.03 -21.29
N GLN A 498 -2.76 3.84 -21.01
CA GLN A 498 -2.28 3.23 -19.77
C GLN A 498 -1.73 4.28 -18.82
N LEU A 499 -1.93 4.06 -17.51
CA LEU A 499 -1.49 4.98 -16.46
C LEU A 499 -0.04 4.66 -16.06
N TYR A 500 0.80 5.67 -16.00
CA TYR A 500 2.18 5.62 -15.52
C TYR A 500 2.32 6.52 -14.30
N ILE A 501 2.92 6.00 -13.23
CA ILE A 501 3.18 6.74 -12.00
C ILE A 501 4.63 7.21 -12.03
N THR A 502 4.85 8.52 -12.11
CA THR A 502 6.20 9.08 -12.22
C THR A 502 6.82 9.42 -10.87
N GLY A 503 6.00 9.73 -9.85
CA GLY A 503 6.51 10.05 -8.51
C GLY A 503 5.47 10.65 -7.59
N ARG A 504 5.93 11.19 -6.46
CA ARG A 504 5.07 11.92 -5.52
C ARG A 504 5.30 13.42 -5.61
N VAL A 505 4.24 14.19 -5.63
CA VAL A 505 4.27 15.67 -5.62
C VAL A 505 5.18 16.19 -4.49
N LYS A 506 5.00 15.65 -3.29
CA LYS A 506 5.70 16.10 -2.08
C LYS A 506 7.14 15.55 -1.93
N ASP A 507 7.53 14.56 -2.72
CA ASP A 507 8.87 13.96 -2.70
C ASP A 507 9.74 14.51 -3.84
N LEU A 508 9.15 15.21 -4.81
CA LEU A 508 9.87 15.77 -5.95
C LEU A 508 10.98 16.72 -5.46
N VAL A 509 12.18 16.52 -5.98
CA VAL A 509 13.33 17.38 -5.69
C VAL A 509 13.36 18.49 -6.72
N ILE A 510 13.08 19.71 -6.32
CA ILE A 510 13.10 20.88 -7.20
C ILE A 510 14.36 21.68 -6.90
N VAL A 511 15.30 21.73 -7.85
CA VAL A 511 16.53 22.51 -7.73
C VAL A 511 16.69 23.38 -8.97
N ALA A 512 16.92 24.66 -8.77
CA ALA A 512 17.07 25.65 -9.85
C ALA A 512 15.91 25.62 -10.87
N GLY A 513 14.67 25.40 -10.39
CA GLY A 513 13.47 25.36 -11.21
C GLY A 513 13.31 24.10 -12.08
N ARG A 514 14.12 23.06 -11.83
CA ARG A 514 14.02 21.75 -12.51
C ARG A 514 13.54 20.69 -11.54
N ASN A 515 12.64 19.85 -12.04
CA ASN A 515 12.14 18.69 -11.31
C ASN A 515 13.10 17.52 -11.45
N HIS A 516 13.45 16.89 -10.33
CA HIS A 516 14.22 15.65 -10.30
C HIS A 516 13.47 14.61 -9.48
N TYR A 517 13.32 13.43 -10.03
CA TYR A 517 12.63 12.33 -9.34
C TYR A 517 13.59 11.66 -8.37
N PRO A 518 13.26 11.59 -7.06
CA PRO A 518 14.16 11.06 -6.04
C PRO A 518 14.69 9.66 -6.37
N GLN A 519 13.84 8.78 -6.88
CA GLN A 519 14.20 7.41 -7.20
C GLN A 519 15.31 7.33 -8.26
N ASP A 520 15.29 8.25 -9.22
CA ASP A 520 16.30 8.31 -10.27
C ASP A 520 17.65 8.81 -9.73
N LEU A 521 17.62 9.83 -8.85
CA LEU A 521 18.79 10.30 -8.12
C LEU A 521 19.37 9.20 -7.22
N GLU A 522 18.51 8.49 -6.49
CA GLU A 522 18.87 7.40 -5.58
C GLU A 522 19.50 6.22 -6.34
N ASN A 523 18.95 5.85 -7.49
CA ASN A 523 19.51 4.81 -8.37
C ASN A 523 20.87 5.20 -8.91
N THR A 524 21.06 6.45 -9.32
CA THR A 524 22.34 6.98 -9.77
C THR A 524 23.37 6.97 -8.63
N ALA A 525 22.97 7.45 -7.44
CA ALA A 525 23.83 7.48 -6.28
C ALA A 525 24.29 6.09 -5.85
N GLN A 526 23.37 5.12 -5.74
CA GLN A 526 23.73 3.78 -5.31
C GLN A 526 24.63 3.03 -6.31
N SER A 527 24.50 3.35 -7.60
CA SER A 527 25.34 2.75 -8.66
C SER A 527 26.75 3.36 -8.72
N ALA A 528 26.98 4.49 -8.06
CA ALA A 528 28.25 5.19 -8.08
C ALA A 528 29.34 4.53 -7.22
N SER A 529 28.98 3.67 -6.26
CA SER A 529 29.95 3.01 -5.37
C SER A 529 29.40 1.75 -4.74
N ASP A 530 30.19 0.66 -4.78
CA ASP A 530 29.89 -0.62 -4.09
C ASP A 530 29.91 -0.48 -2.55
N ALA A 531 30.40 0.64 -2.01
CA ALA A 531 30.35 0.93 -0.58
C ALA A 531 28.94 1.34 -0.08
N LEU A 532 27.99 1.56 -1.00
CA LEU A 532 26.63 1.91 -0.69
C LEU A 532 25.72 0.69 -0.70
N ARG A 533 24.81 0.64 0.27
CA ARG A 533 23.84 -0.44 0.39
C ARG A 533 22.71 -0.25 -0.62
N PRO A 534 22.50 -1.19 -1.58
CA PRO A 534 21.41 -1.09 -2.55
C PRO A 534 20.03 -1.02 -1.90
N GLY A 535 19.17 -0.09 -2.37
CA GLY A 535 17.83 0.13 -1.82
C GLY A 535 17.79 0.89 -0.49
N PHE A 536 18.93 1.47 -0.05
CA PHE A 536 19.04 2.25 1.19
C PHE A 536 19.76 3.58 0.94
N VAL A 537 19.27 4.31 -0.06
CA VAL A 537 19.69 5.67 -0.40
C VAL A 537 18.43 6.54 -0.43
N ALA A 538 18.49 7.71 0.18
CA ALA A 538 17.43 8.71 0.19
C ALA A 538 17.95 10.01 -0.41
N ALA A 539 17.24 10.56 -1.40
CA ALA A 539 17.52 11.84 -2.01
C ALA A 539 16.34 12.81 -1.75
N PHE A 540 16.65 14.02 -1.33
CA PHE A 540 15.65 15.06 -1.05
C PHE A 540 16.27 16.46 -1.16
N SER A 541 15.43 17.48 -1.33
CA SER A 541 15.87 18.86 -1.28
C SER A 541 15.79 19.43 0.14
N VAL A 542 16.70 20.34 0.47
CA VAL A 542 16.73 21.10 1.74
C VAL A 542 16.99 22.56 1.41
N PRO A 543 16.23 23.52 1.97
CA PRO A 543 16.57 24.94 1.87
C PRO A 543 17.99 25.21 2.37
N ALA A 544 18.76 26.02 1.65
CA ALA A 544 20.17 26.27 1.95
C ALA A 544 20.40 26.75 3.39
N ASN A 545 19.51 27.61 3.89
CA ASN A 545 19.58 28.13 5.28
C ASN A 545 19.32 27.03 6.35
N GLN A 546 18.71 25.90 6.00
CA GLN A 546 18.46 24.76 6.89
C GLN A 546 19.58 23.70 6.84
N LEU A 547 20.56 23.85 5.96
CA LEU A 547 21.68 22.93 5.91
C LEU A 547 22.48 22.97 7.24
N PRO A 548 22.88 21.82 7.79
CA PRO A 548 23.83 21.73 8.89
C PRO A 548 25.14 22.46 8.55
N ILE A 549 25.77 23.06 9.56
CA ILE A 549 26.96 23.92 9.36
C ILE A 549 28.08 23.20 8.61
N ASP A 550 28.32 21.95 8.93
CA ASP A 550 29.31 21.08 8.30
C ASP A 550 29.00 20.72 6.85
N ALA A 551 27.70 20.75 6.47
CA ALA A 551 27.25 20.53 5.09
C ALA A 551 27.36 21.76 4.18
N ARG A 552 27.64 22.93 4.75
CA ARG A 552 27.75 24.19 4.00
C ARG A 552 29.07 24.32 3.22
N ASN A 553 30.00 23.40 3.40
CA ASN A 553 31.31 23.40 2.71
C ASN A 553 32.07 24.73 2.80
N GLY A 554 31.94 25.43 3.94
CA GLY A 554 32.56 26.73 4.17
C GLY A 554 31.86 27.91 3.49
N ALA A 555 30.71 27.73 2.88
CA ALA A 555 29.91 28.79 2.29
C ALA A 555 29.21 29.59 3.41
N ASP A 556 29.27 30.91 3.31
CA ASP A 556 28.48 31.81 4.15
C ASP A 556 27.06 31.92 3.54
N ILE A 557 26.15 31.09 4.03
CA ILE A 557 24.76 31.03 3.55
C ILE A 557 23.94 32.03 4.37
N ALA A 558 23.29 32.96 3.68
CA ALA A 558 22.42 33.94 4.31
C ALA A 558 21.26 33.26 5.05
N ALA A 559 20.83 33.84 6.19
CA ALA A 559 19.77 33.26 7.01
C ALA A 559 18.41 33.21 6.30
N ASP A 560 18.21 34.03 5.29
CA ASP A 560 17.01 34.12 4.45
C ASP A 560 17.15 33.38 3.10
N ASP A 561 18.27 32.68 2.85
CA ASP A 561 18.47 31.90 1.64
C ASP A 561 17.63 30.63 1.70
N SER A 562 16.47 30.66 1.08
CA SER A 562 15.54 29.56 0.93
C SER A 562 15.73 28.75 -0.37
N SER A 563 16.84 28.98 -1.10
CA SER A 563 17.13 28.20 -2.30
C SER A 563 17.24 26.70 -1.99
N GLU A 564 16.55 25.86 -2.75
CA GLU A 564 16.54 24.41 -2.54
C GLU A 564 17.85 23.78 -3.02
N THR A 565 18.45 22.96 -2.17
CA THR A 565 19.70 22.23 -2.44
C THR A 565 19.48 20.73 -2.33
N LEU A 566 20.13 19.94 -3.20
CA LEU A 566 20.07 18.49 -3.17
C LEU A 566 20.94 17.90 -2.06
N VAL A 567 20.36 17.02 -1.26
CA VAL A 567 21.03 16.21 -0.26
C VAL A 567 20.80 14.73 -0.54
N VAL A 568 21.84 13.92 -0.39
CA VAL A 568 21.80 12.45 -0.51
C VAL A 568 22.25 11.83 0.80
N VAL A 569 21.44 10.96 1.39
CA VAL A 569 21.79 10.16 2.56
C VAL A 569 21.84 8.69 2.13
N ALA A 570 22.93 7.99 2.43
CA ALA A 570 23.10 6.61 2.01
C ALA A 570 23.64 5.72 3.13
N GLU A 571 23.07 4.50 3.28
CA GLU A 571 23.60 3.50 4.19
C GLU A 571 24.84 2.82 3.59
N ARG A 572 25.81 2.50 4.45
CA ARG A 572 27.00 1.74 4.08
C ARG A 572 26.64 0.27 3.80
N ALA A 573 27.21 -0.30 2.75
CA ALA A 573 27.09 -1.72 2.45
C ALA A 573 27.73 -2.59 3.56
N PRO A 574 27.31 -3.85 3.72
CA PRO A 574 27.96 -4.80 4.60
C PRO A 574 29.46 -4.91 4.26
N GLY A 575 30.32 -4.78 5.26
CA GLY A 575 31.79 -4.78 5.08
C GLY A 575 32.41 -3.41 4.74
N ALA A 576 31.64 -2.41 4.34
CA ALA A 576 32.11 -1.07 4.01
C ALA A 576 32.17 -0.10 5.21
N GLY A 577 32.04 -0.57 6.45
CA GLY A 577 32.01 0.26 7.64
C GLY A 577 33.24 1.15 7.87
N LYS A 578 34.42 0.76 7.28
CA LYS A 578 35.67 1.50 7.33
C LYS A 578 36.01 2.29 6.05
N ALA A 579 35.11 2.26 5.03
CA ALA A 579 35.32 3.02 3.81
C ALA A 579 35.40 4.51 4.11
N ASP A 580 36.40 5.18 3.52
CA ASP A 580 36.53 6.63 3.62
C ASP A 580 35.31 7.30 2.98
N PRO A 581 34.52 8.13 3.70
CA PRO A 581 33.35 8.77 3.15
C PRO A 581 33.65 9.76 2.02
N GLY A 582 34.83 10.38 2.01
CA GLY A 582 35.21 11.40 1.03
C GLY A 582 35.14 10.90 -0.42
N PRO A 583 35.93 9.87 -0.81
CA PRO A 583 35.90 9.33 -2.18
C PRO A 583 34.52 8.79 -2.59
N VAL A 584 33.77 8.22 -1.67
CA VAL A 584 32.39 7.74 -1.95
C VAL A 584 31.45 8.90 -2.24
N ALA A 585 31.50 9.95 -1.41
CA ALA A 585 30.68 11.15 -1.61
C ALA A 585 31.03 11.84 -2.94
N ASP A 586 32.32 11.91 -3.29
CA ASP A 586 32.77 12.52 -4.54
C ASP A 586 32.32 11.72 -5.76
N ALA A 587 32.35 10.38 -5.69
CA ALA A 587 31.81 9.52 -6.72
C ALA A 587 30.30 9.74 -6.94
N VAL A 588 29.54 9.81 -5.84
CA VAL A 588 28.09 10.12 -5.88
C VAL A 588 27.82 11.50 -6.48
N ARG A 589 28.54 12.55 -6.04
CA ARG A 589 28.40 13.90 -6.59
C ARG A 589 28.70 13.93 -8.08
N SER A 590 29.78 13.29 -8.48
CA SER A 590 30.20 13.24 -9.88
C SER A 590 29.17 12.53 -10.76
N ALA A 591 28.64 11.38 -10.31
CA ALA A 591 27.64 10.63 -11.03
C ALA A 591 26.32 11.42 -11.16
N ILE A 592 25.86 12.03 -10.07
CA ILE A 592 24.63 12.85 -10.08
C ILE A 592 24.82 14.09 -10.97
N SER A 593 25.94 14.80 -10.85
CA SER A 593 26.20 15.97 -11.66
C SER A 593 26.28 15.66 -13.15
N ALA A 594 26.97 14.57 -13.50
CA ALA A 594 27.09 14.15 -14.90
C ALA A 594 25.75 13.73 -15.52
N ARG A 595 24.93 13.02 -14.73
CA ARG A 595 23.70 12.40 -15.24
C ARG A 595 22.46 13.30 -15.14
N HIS A 596 22.36 14.09 -14.08
CA HIS A 596 21.16 14.88 -13.78
C HIS A 596 21.39 16.39 -13.94
N GLY A 597 22.61 16.86 -14.16
CA GLY A 597 22.93 18.27 -14.26
C GLY A 597 22.65 19.07 -12.97
N VAL A 598 22.60 18.40 -11.83
CA VAL A 598 22.44 18.98 -10.51
C VAL A 598 23.55 18.49 -9.58
N THR A 599 24.04 19.34 -8.68
CA THR A 599 25.10 18.97 -7.72
C THR A 599 24.48 18.63 -6.37
N ALA A 600 24.81 17.46 -5.81
CA ALA A 600 24.47 17.15 -4.43
C ALA A 600 25.35 18.00 -3.49
N GLN A 601 24.70 18.95 -2.77
CA GLN A 601 25.38 19.83 -1.82
C GLN A 601 25.99 19.03 -0.68
N ASP A 602 25.27 18.03 -0.19
CA ASP A 602 25.79 17.09 0.81
C ASP A 602 25.49 15.64 0.43
N VAL A 603 26.46 14.77 0.74
CA VAL A 603 26.33 13.31 0.62
C VAL A 603 26.73 12.71 1.96
N LEU A 604 25.75 12.31 2.75
CA LEU A 604 25.95 11.77 4.09
C LEU A 604 25.90 10.25 4.09
N LEU A 605 27.01 9.60 4.47
CA LEU A 605 27.08 8.16 4.66
C LEU A 605 26.76 7.80 6.11
N VAL A 606 25.74 6.98 6.30
CA VAL A 606 25.27 6.53 7.63
C VAL A 606 25.44 5.03 7.83
N PRO A 607 25.50 4.55 9.09
CA PRO A 607 25.47 3.12 9.38
C PRO A 607 24.23 2.42 8.82
N ALA A 608 24.31 1.10 8.64
CA ALA A 608 23.14 0.30 8.25
C ALA A 608 22.02 0.41 9.30
N GLY A 609 20.77 0.59 8.85
CA GLY A 609 19.61 0.77 9.69
C GLY A 609 19.37 2.21 10.16
N SER A 610 20.11 3.19 9.65
CA SER A 610 19.94 4.61 10.01
C SER A 610 18.87 5.34 9.21
N ILE A 611 18.59 4.90 7.98
CA ILE A 611 17.56 5.54 7.14
C ILE A 611 16.17 5.12 7.61
N PRO A 612 15.32 6.09 8.02
CA PRO A 612 13.95 5.79 8.43
C PRO A 612 13.15 5.10 7.32
N ARG A 613 12.34 4.11 7.72
CA ARG A 613 11.44 3.39 6.83
C ARG A 613 10.01 3.44 7.32
N THR A 614 9.07 3.31 6.40
CA THR A 614 7.65 3.13 6.72
C THR A 614 7.40 1.71 7.24
N SER A 615 6.24 1.46 7.84
CA SER A 615 5.80 0.12 8.26
C SER A 615 5.74 -0.90 7.12
N SER A 616 5.64 -0.43 5.87
CA SER A 616 5.71 -1.26 4.66
C SER A 616 7.14 -1.43 4.11
N GLY A 617 8.17 -0.94 4.83
CA GLY A 617 9.58 -1.08 4.45
C GLY A 617 10.10 -0.06 3.42
N LYS A 618 9.29 0.93 3.01
CA LYS A 618 9.69 1.99 2.07
C LYS A 618 10.58 3.03 2.75
N ILE A 619 11.45 3.70 1.98
CA ILE A 619 12.21 4.85 2.48
C ILE A 619 11.25 5.97 2.87
N ALA A 620 11.32 6.40 4.13
CA ALA A 620 10.56 7.51 4.65
C ALA A 620 11.35 8.83 4.44
N ARG A 621 11.40 9.33 3.17
CA ARG A 621 12.24 10.48 2.79
C ARG A 621 12.03 11.71 3.67
N ARG A 622 10.78 12.02 4.04
CA ARG A 622 10.48 13.15 4.92
C ARG A 622 11.04 12.98 6.33
N ALA A 623 10.91 11.78 6.90
CA ALA A 623 11.51 11.49 8.20
C ALA A 623 13.05 11.55 8.11
N CYS A 624 13.61 11.06 6.98
CA CYS A 624 15.03 11.16 6.70
C CYS A 624 15.49 12.63 6.58
N LYS A 625 14.74 13.46 5.82
CA LYS A 625 14.98 14.92 5.72
C LYS A 625 14.92 15.59 7.10
N ALA A 626 13.90 15.31 7.90
CA ALA A 626 13.77 15.87 9.25
C ALA A 626 14.96 15.47 10.13
N ALA A 627 15.31 14.19 10.16
CA ALA A 627 16.45 13.68 10.93
C ALA A 627 17.83 14.17 10.42
N TYR A 628 17.92 14.52 9.14
CA TYR A 628 19.09 15.18 8.57
C TYR A 628 19.21 16.64 9.05
N VAL A 629 18.12 17.40 8.99
CA VAL A 629 18.09 18.83 9.36
C VAL A 629 18.30 19.01 10.86
N ASP A 630 17.72 18.17 11.70
CA ASP A 630 17.89 18.22 13.16
C ASP A 630 19.23 17.61 13.65
N GLY A 631 20.03 17.02 12.75
CA GLY A 631 21.34 16.48 13.02
C GLY A 631 21.35 15.08 13.66
N THR A 632 20.20 14.44 13.89
CA THR A 632 20.14 13.11 14.52
C THR A 632 20.80 12.02 13.70
N LEU A 633 20.77 12.09 12.37
CA LEU A 633 21.49 11.17 11.49
C LEU A 633 23.02 11.25 11.62
N ARG A 634 23.56 12.40 12.03
CA ARG A 634 25.00 12.62 12.22
C ARG A 634 25.49 12.14 13.58
N GLY A 635 24.60 12.07 14.57
CA GLY A 635 24.89 11.63 15.95
C GLY A 635 24.81 10.13 16.20
N GLY A 636 24.49 9.32 15.20
CA GLY A 636 24.24 7.89 15.32
C GLY A 636 22.81 7.61 15.77
N TYR A 637 21.89 7.57 14.82
CA TYR A 637 20.50 7.20 15.05
C TYR A 637 20.42 5.73 15.47
N GLN A 638 20.05 5.46 16.71
CA GLN A 638 19.63 4.13 17.12
C GLN A 638 18.16 3.96 16.79
N GLN A 639 17.87 3.43 15.62
CA GLN A 639 16.54 2.95 15.31
C GLN A 639 16.32 1.63 16.07
N THR A 640 15.50 1.65 17.12
CA THR A 640 14.94 0.44 17.72
C THR A 640 13.87 -0.11 16.77
N ALA A 641 14.26 -0.85 15.73
CA ALA A 641 13.30 -1.66 14.97
C ALA A 641 13.98 -2.51 13.90
N PHE A 642 13.66 -3.74 13.92
CA PHE A 642 14.15 -4.95 13.26
C PHE A 642 15.48 -5.46 13.85
N PRO A 643 15.44 -6.56 14.59
CA PRO A 643 16.67 -7.22 14.99
C PRO A 643 17.45 -7.62 13.75
N ASP A 644 18.74 -7.30 13.76
CA ASP A 644 19.69 -7.78 12.78
C ASP A 644 19.47 -9.26 12.53
N LEU A 645 19.20 -9.63 11.30
CA LEU A 645 19.23 -11.01 10.86
C LEU A 645 20.66 -11.49 11.05
N PRO A 646 20.91 -12.54 11.86
CA PRO A 646 22.24 -13.08 11.98
C PRO A 646 22.72 -13.51 10.58
N ALA A 647 23.90 -13.03 10.19
CA ALA A 647 24.62 -13.52 9.05
C ALA A 647 24.93 -15.01 9.26
N GLN A 648 24.23 -15.91 8.60
CA GLN A 648 24.66 -17.26 8.22
C GLN A 648 23.95 -17.72 6.96
#